data_4fe951fbf4bb664c1cc8373eec9dc395
#
_entry.id   4fe951fbf4bb664c1cc8373eec9dc395
#
_cell.length_a   1.000
_cell.length_b   1.000
_cell.length_c   1.000
_cell.angle_alpha   90.00
_cell.angle_beta   90.00
_cell.angle_gamma   90.00
#
_symmetry.space_group_name_H-M   'P 1'
#
loop_
_entity.id
_entity.type
_entity.pdbx_description
1 polymer ?
#
loop_
_entity_poly.entity_id
_entity_poly.type
_entity_poly.pdbx_seq_one_letter_code
_entity_poly.pdbx_strand_id
1 'polypeptide(L)'
;MRHISPIKLFLSAALALFATSSHAQENNDDNKPEIVYTAEHPKYVLGGLTVDGVKGFDETLLLSISGLEVGQSYEIPGADISEAIHRYWEQKLFSNVSIEADSIVGSKIYLHIKLTAQPRISSINYSGVKKSEREDLEASLGLAVGSPITPNIVDQAKIIIKRYFDDKGFKNAEVDILRREDVTGDNRELVDIVINKHEKIKVNKIYITGVDEAQAKKLKRAMKKTHEKNFINIFRSKKFLPEKYEEDKGLVVQKMNSWGYRDALIKSDSIVTLDEKHVDIYMDVYEGQKYYLRNVEWVGNTVYPTEALSKALKMQKGDVYDLTLLNKRLNEDEDAIGQQYYNSGYVFYQLDPVEINVEGDSIDLEMRLNEGRIATFNNIRISGNDRVYEHVIRRELRTKPGDIFSMEAIQRSVRELANMNQFDPEALQSGISKGIRPDYATGTVDVTYPLVTKGGDQIELSAGWGQTGIVGRIGLKFTNFSMQNLFGKGAKRAGFIPQGDGQTLSISGQTNGTYYQSYSISFLDPWFGGKRPNQFSVSAYYSKQTDVSDSYYGSSYYNNYYNYMYGYGSSNSYYNYTNYYDPDKYVKMFGLSVGFGKRLRWPDDYFSFMAELAYTRYILKSWQYFLITDGTCNNINLTLSLNRTSTDHPFYPRSGSEFHFSVSATPPYSLWDGKNYKDLANNYQSASYQAEAQEKYRWIEYHKWKFKFRSFTPLASIVKAPVLMTRVEFGLLGAYNRYKKSPFETYYVGGDGMSGYSTGYATETIGLRGYDNGSIAGANGNNAYAYSRMTLELRYPLMLEGSTNIYALAFLEGGNAWSDINKFNPFDMKRSAGVGVRILLPMVGLMGIDWAYGFQKTVNGQNAGGSQFHFIIGQEF
;
A
#
# COMPACT_ATOMS: atom_id res chain seq x y z
N MET A 1 45.41 -19.30 -49.90
CA MET A 1 45.81 -17.97 -50.36
C MET A 1 45.36 -16.95 -49.35
N ARG A 2 46.30 -16.40 -48.60
CA ARG A 2 46.02 -15.47 -47.48
C ARG A 2 46.06 -14.06 -48.08
N HIS A 3 44.96 -13.33 -47.94
CA HIS A 3 44.93 -11.88 -48.20
C HIS A 3 45.41 -11.14 -46.94
N ILE A 4 46.56 -10.53 -47.00
CA ILE A 4 47.12 -9.59 -46.00
C ILE A 4 46.56 -8.20 -46.34
N SER A 5 45.84 -7.64 -45.42
CA SER A 5 45.29 -6.26 -45.52
C SER A 5 46.36 -5.19 -45.30
N PRO A 6 46.38 -4.10 -46.06
CA PRO A 6 47.48 -3.11 -46.11
C PRO A 6 47.42 -2.05 -45.00
N ILE A 7 46.77 -2.29 -43.84
CA ILE A 7 46.59 -1.32 -42.76
C ILE A 7 47.77 -1.31 -41.75
N LYS A 8 48.70 -2.24 -41.79
CA LYS A 8 49.82 -2.27 -40.85
C LYS A 8 51.10 -1.53 -41.29
N LEU A 9 51.08 -0.93 -42.47
CA LEU A 9 52.25 -0.19 -42.97
C LEU A 9 52.15 1.36 -42.85
N PHE A 10 51.00 1.84 -42.38
CA PHE A 10 50.81 3.29 -42.16
C PHE A 10 51.02 3.75 -40.71
N LEU A 11 51.10 2.86 -39.75
CA LEU A 11 51.29 3.23 -38.34
C LEU A 11 52.80 3.34 -37.92
N SER A 12 53.72 2.86 -38.70
CA SER A 12 55.14 2.97 -38.40
C SER A 12 55.83 4.15 -39.05
N ALA A 13 55.17 4.85 -40.01
CA ALA A 13 55.71 6.09 -40.64
C ALA A 13 55.19 7.37 -39.97
N ALA A 14 54.14 7.32 -39.11
CA ALA A 14 53.63 8.46 -38.37
C ALA A 14 54.30 8.71 -37.01
N LEU A 15 55.10 7.74 -36.52
CA LEU A 15 55.82 7.90 -35.24
C LEU A 15 57.26 8.43 -35.40
N ALA A 16 57.77 8.61 -36.65
CA ALA A 16 59.07 9.14 -36.88
C ALA A 16 59.10 10.60 -37.38
N LEU A 17 57.95 11.26 -37.50
CA LEU A 17 57.81 12.62 -37.97
C LEU A 17 57.34 13.65 -36.90
N PHE A 18 57.22 13.20 -35.66
CA PHE A 18 56.84 14.09 -34.54
C PHE A 18 57.98 14.39 -33.55
N ALA A 19 59.22 14.11 -33.93
CA ALA A 19 60.37 14.32 -33.08
C ALA A 19 61.29 15.51 -33.55
N THR A 20 60.74 16.39 -34.36
CA THR A 20 61.53 17.65 -34.67
C THR A 20 60.54 18.77 -34.93
N SER A 21 60.48 19.66 -33.97
CA SER A 21 59.95 21.01 -33.95
C SER A 21 58.84 21.32 -33.02
N SER A 22 59.14 21.30 -31.75
CA SER A 22 58.49 22.19 -30.77
C SER A 22 59.61 23.07 -30.19
N HIS A 23 60.02 23.99 -30.94
CA HIS A 23 60.52 25.26 -30.37
C HIS A 23 59.24 26.00 -30.00
N ALA A 24 58.78 25.78 -28.75
CA ALA A 24 57.91 26.72 -28.10
C ALA A 24 58.72 28.07 -27.99
N GLN A 25 58.16 29.14 -28.49
CA GLN A 25 58.56 30.47 -28.10
C GLN A 25 58.44 30.57 -26.58
N GLU A 26 59.56 30.50 -25.88
CA GLU A 26 59.68 31.03 -24.53
C GLU A 26 59.42 32.52 -24.65
N ASN A 27 58.25 32.91 -24.12
CA ASN A 27 58.08 34.29 -23.69
C ASN A 27 59.04 34.46 -22.51
N ASN A 28 60.07 35.26 -22.73
CA ASN A 28 61.01 35.77 -21.75
C ASN A 28 60.25 36.46 -20.59
N ASP A 29 59.96 35.73 -19.53
CA ASP A 29 59.74 36.31 -18.22
C ASP A 29 60.99 36.05 -17.36
N ASP A 30 62.15 36.42 -17.98
CA ASP A 30 63.53 36.17 -17.52
C ASP A 30 63.95 37.10 -16.41
N ASN A 31 63.09 37.35 -15.38
CA ASN A 31 63.56 38.17 -14.26
C ASN A 31 63.02 37.64 -12.89
N LYS A 32 62.51 36.39 -12.84
CA LYS A 32 62.19 35.82 -11.55
C LYS A 32 63.38 35.13 -10.88
N PRO A 33 63.67 35.38 -9.61
CA PRO A 33 64.78 34.76 -8.91
C PRO A 33 64.63 33.24 -8.83
N GLU A 34 65.66 32.50 -9.24
CA GLU A 34 65.73 31.07 -9.12
C GLU A 34 65.89 30.65 -7.64
N ILE A 35 64.91 29.92 -7.09
CA ILE A 35 64.99 29.37 -5.72
C ILE A 35 65.65 28.00 -5.79
N VAL A 36 66.86 27.89 -5.26
CA VAL A 36 67.64 26.66 -5.25
C VAL A 36 67.30 25.84 -4.02
N TYR A 37 66.82 24.60 -4.23
CA TYR A 37 66.53 23.64 -3.16
C TYR A 37 67.82 22.95 -2.71
N THR A 38 68.49 23.53 -1.71
CA THR A 38 69.68 22.96 -1.07
C THR A 38 69.39 22.46 0.32
N ALA A 39 70.31 21.70 0.94
CA ALA A 39 70.16 21.16 2.32
C ALA A 39 70.16 22.27 3.41
N GLU A 40 70.68 23.47 3.08
CA GLU A 40 70.60 24.64 3.98
C GLU A 40 69.61 25.63 3.34
N HIS A 41 68.50 25.86 4.03
CA HIS A 41 67.45 26.77 3.57
C HIS A 41 67.79 28.21 3.99
N PRO A 42 67.97 29.13 3.08
CA PRO A 42 68.24 30.52 3.39
C PRO A 42 67.03 31.17 4.07
N LYS A 43 67.32 32.04 5.09
CA LYS A 43 66.33 32.86 5.77
C LYS A 43 66.19 34.21 5.06
N TYR A 44 64.97 34.54 4.71
CA TYR A 44 64.61 35.84 4.13
C TYR A 44 63.57 36.55 5.00
N VAL A 45 63.65 37.86 5.08
CA VAL A 45 62.61 38.71 5.63
C VAL A 45 61.55 38.96 4.57
N LEU A 46 60.29 38.70 4.84
CA LEU A 46 59.22 38.96 3.92
C LEU A 46 59.04 40.46 3.71
N GLY A 47 59.40 40.96 2.50
CA GLY A 47 59.35 42.37 2.15
C GLY A 47 58.00 42.83 1.62
N GLY A 48 57.23 41.89 1.08
CA GLY A 48 55.89 42.11 0.53
C GLY A 48 55.20 40.81 0.16
N LEU A 49 53.90 40.81 0.20
CA LEU A 49 53.04 39.67 -0.12
C LEU A 49 51.88 40.14 -0.98
N THR A 50 51.71 39.55 -2.13
CA THR A 50 50.61 39.84 -3.05
C THR A 50 49.86 38.56 -3.40
N VAL A 51 48.59 38.70 -3.75
CA VAL A 51 47.75 37.55 -4.16
C VAL A 51 46.96 37.91 -5.42
N ASP A 52 46.85 36.95 -6.34
CA ASP A 52 46.03 37.11 -7.54
C ASP A 52 45.39 35.77 -7.99
N GLY A 53 44.69 35.78 -9.11
CA GLY A 53 44.13 34.64 -9.79
C GLY A 53 42.68 34.35 -9.46
N VAL A 54 42.08 35.04 -8.46
CA VAL A 54 40.65 34.80 -8.08
C VAL A 54 39.90 36.13 -8.03
N LYS A 55 38.84 36.23 -8.84
CA LYS A 55 37.94 37.38 -8.85
C LYS A 55 36.83 37.22 -7.80
N GLY A 56 36.44 38.33 -7.16
CA GLY A 56 35.32 38.35 -6.21
C GLY A 56 35.63 37.95 -4.79
N PHE A 57 36.91 37.76 -4.44
CA PHE A 57 37.40 37.58 -3.07
C PHE A 57 38.08 38.83 -2.57
N ASP A 58 37.98 39.13 -1.31
CA ASP A 58 38.70 40.21 -0.65
C ASP A 58 40.19 39.84 -0.53
N GLU A 59 41.05 40.66 -1.12
CA GLU A 59 42.49 40.42 -1.13
C GLU A 59 43.08 40.35 0.26
N THR A 60 42.61 41.20 1.18
CA THR A 60 43.06 41.21 2.57
C THR A 60 42.72 39.90 3.29
N LEU A 61 41.53 39.38 3.00
CA LEU A 61 41.10 38.07 3.56
C LEU A 61 41.95 36.93 3.00
N LEU A 62 42.20 36.96 1.67
CA LEU A 62 43.06 35.96 1.03
C LEU A 62 44.46 35.97 1.62
N LEU A 63 45.09 37.13 1.73
CA LEU A 63 46.41 37.24 2.35
C LEU A 63 46.44 36.72 3.79
N SER A 64 45.40 36.98 4.57
CA SER A 64 45.31 36.51 5.98
C SER A 64 45.27 34.98 6.12
N ILE A 65 44.70 34.25 5.14
CA ILE A 65 44.67 32.78 5.11
C ILE A 65 46.08 32.19 5.07
N SER A 66 47.05 32.86 4.38
CA SER A 66 48.42 32.37 4.29
C SER A 66 49.11 32.25 5.65
N GLY A 67 48.72 33.12 6.57
CA GLY A 67 49.38 33.24 7.87
C GLY A 67 50.80 33.75 7.80
N LEU A 68 51.21 34.32 6.62
CA LEU A 68 52.51 34.96 6.44
C LEU A 68 52.41 36.46 6.71
N GLU A 69 53.31 36.99 7.57
CA GLU A 69 53.30 38.39 7.97
C GLU A 69 54.52 39.13 7.38
N VAL A 70 54.27 40.29 6.72
CA VAL A 70 55.31 41.15 6.18
C VAL A 70 56.19 41.68 7.32
N GLY A 71 57.48 41.54 7.18
CA GLY A 71 58.47 41.93 8.16
C GLY A 71 59.00 40.77 9.01
N GLN A 72 58.38 39.61 8.95
CA GLN A 72 58.85 38.39 9.60
C GLN A 72 59.90 37.64 8.77
N SER A 73 60.76 36.82 9.44
CA SER A 73 61.79 36.04 8.73
C SER A 73 61.34 34.57 8.57
N TYR A 74 61.40 34.11 7.33
CA TYR A 74 60.99 32.75 6.96
C TYR A 74 62.12 32.01 6.23
N GLU A 75 62.17 30.70 6.45
CA GLU A 75 63.03 29.82 5.67
C GLU A 75 62.32 29.53 4.31
N ILE A 76 63.00 29.82 3.21
CA ILE A 76 62.40 29.68 1.87
C ILE A 76 63.41 28.99 0.94
N PRO A 77 63.06 27.80 0.39
CA PRO A 77 61.86 27.01 0.69
C PRO A 77 61.83 26.44 2.11
N GLY A 78 60.63 26.37 2.78
CA GLY A 78 60.55 25.93 4.13
C GLY A 78 59.16 25.47 4.56
N ALA A 79 59.08 25.05 5.84
CA ALA A 79 57.80 24.52 6.40
C ALA A 79 56.69 25.55 6.42
N ASP A 80 56.99 26.82 6.73
CA ASP A 80 56.03 27.93 6.78
C ASP A 80 55.34 28.16 5.45
N ILE A 81 56.07 28.06 4.33
CA ILE A 81 55.49 28.19 2.97
C ILE A 81 54.60 27.00 2.65
N SER A 82 55.01 25.78 3.00
CA SER A 82 54.19 24.56 2.86
C SER A 82 52.91 24.63 3.68
N GLU A 83 53.02 25.14 4.93
CA GLU A 83 51.86 25.34 5.80
C GLU A 83 50.89 26.39 5.24
N ALA A 84 51.40 27.48 4.70
CA ALA A 84 50.57 28.48 4.01
C ALA A 84 49.79 27.87 2.85
N ILE A 85 50.43 27.02 2.03
CA ILE A 85 49.77 26.31 0.94
C ILE A 85 48.70 25.38 1.49
N HIS A 86 49.00 24.65 2.58
CA HIS A 86 48.01 23.75 3.24
C HIS A 86 46.79 24.52 3.77
N ARG A 87 46.96 25.68 4.37
CA ARG A 87 45.86 26.51 4.85
C ARG A 87 44.90 26.92 3.73
N TYR A 88 45.37 27.21 2.53
CA TYR A 88 44.52 27.45 1.36
C TYR A 88 43.79 26.19 0.92
N TRP A 89 44.47 25.04 0.91
CA TRP A 89 43.85 23.77 0.56
C TRP A 89 42.73 23.34 1.55
N GLU A 90 42.91 23.63 2.83
CA GLU A 90 41.92 23.37 3.87
C GLU A 90 40.59 24.12 3.63
N GLN A 91 40.68 25.32 3.00
CA GLN A 91 39.47 26.08 2.64
C GLN A 91 38.61 25.37 1.59
N LYS A 92 39.13 24.40 0.83
CA LYS A 92 38.43 23.67 -0.26
C LYS A 92 37.84 24.60 -1.34
N LEU A 93 38.33 25.82 -1.44
CA LEU A 93 37.85 26.84 -2.38
C LEU A 93 38.74 26.95 -3.63
N PHE A 94 39.93 26.38 -3.60
CA PHE A 94 40.96 26.55 -4.66
C PHE A 94 41.26 25.20 -5.31
N SER A 95 41.48 25.23 -6.62
CA SER A 95 41.92 24.10 -7.44
C SER A 95 43.44 24.07 -7.62
N ASN A 96 44.09 25.20 -7.50
CA ASN A 96 45.53 25.30 -7.49
C ASN A 96 45.99 26.44 -6.59
N VAL A 97 47.13 26.23 -5.92
CA VAL A 97 47.78 27.20 -5.03
C VAL A 97 49.26 27.13 -5.32
N SER A 98 49.87 28.23 -5.77
CA SER A 98 51.30 28.35 -5.89
C SER A 98 51.77 29.62 -5.21
N ILE A 99 52.95 29.58 -4.59
CA ILE A 99 53.61 30.72 -4.00
C ILE A 99 54.94 30.90 -4.77
N GLU A 100 55.04 31.97 -5.47
CA GLU A 100 56.18 32.29 -6.33
C GLU A 100 56.96 33.45 -5.69
N ALA A 101 58.29 33.48 -5.90
CA ALA A 101 59.09 34.63 -5.52
C ALA A 101 59.13 35.61 -6.69
N ASP A 102 58.63 36.83 -6.48
CA ASP A 102 58.65 37.88 -7.46
C ASP A 102 60.05 38.53 -7.57
N SER A 103 60.67 38.85 -6.45
CA SER A 103 61.98 39.41 -6.38
C SER A 103 62.69 39.16 -5.05
N ILE A 104 64.00 39.12 -5.07
CA ILE A 104 64.83 39.04 -3.88
C ILE A 104 65.79 40.29 -3.89
N VAL A 105 65.68 41.15 -2.89
CA VAL A 105 66.48 42.36 -2.76
C VAL A 105 67.26 42.30 -1.44
N GLY A 106 68.55 41.90 -1.51
CA GLY A 106 69.36 41.65 -0.34
C GLY A 106 68.84 40.51 0.49
N SER A 107 68.42 40.74 1.78
CA SER A 107 67.84 39.79 2.69
C SER A 107 66.33 39.78 2.65
N LYS A 108 65.69 40.60 1.78
CA LYS A 108 64.22 40.69 1.66
C LYS A 108 63.73 39.92 0.42
N ILE A 109 62.63 39.16 0.61
CA ILE A 109 61.95 38.46 -0.46
C ILE A 109 60.54 39.02 -0.62
N TYR A 110 60.03 39.09 -1.82
CA TYR A 110 58.67 39.47 -2.19
C TYR A 110 57.99 38.26 -2.77
N LEU A 111 56.87 37.83 -2.13
CA LEU A 111 56.14 36.64 -2.53
C LEU A 111 54.85 37.00 -3.21
N HIS A 112 54.53 36.23 -4.21
CA HIS A 112 53.29 36.30 -4.93
C HIS A 112 52.52 35.00 -4.82
N ILE A 113 51.28 35.05 -4.29
CA ILE A 113 50.41 33.90 -4.15
C ILE A 113 49.44 33.87 -5.32
N LYS A 114 49.53 32.80 -6.10
CA LYS A 114 48.67 32.60 -7.28
C LYS A 114 47.64 31.51 -6.95
N LEU A 115 46.40 31.94 -6.91
CA LEU A 115 45.27 31.07 -6.58
C LEU A 115 44.40 30.80 -7.81
N THR A 116 43.94 29.59 -7.95
CA THR A 116 42.91 29.24 -8.92
C THR A 116 41.69 28.73 -8.18
N ALA A 117 40.56 29.41 -8.32
CA ALA A 117 39.36 29.00 -7.63
C ALA A 117 38.82 27.65 -8.17
N GLN A 118 38.18 26.87 -7.29
CA GLN A 118 37.44 25.67 -7.71
C GLN A 118 36.29 26.09 -8.62
N PRO A 119 36.11 25.43 -9.76
CA PRO A 119 34.95 25.68 -10.61
C PRO A 119 33.67 25.29 -9.90
N ARG A 120 32.61 26.05 -10.18
CA ARG A 120 31.28 25.82 -9.58
C ARG A 120 30.29 25.32 -10.61
N ILE A 121 29.40 24.46 -10.21
CA ILE A 121 28.36 23.89 -11.07
C ILE A 121 27.38 25.00 -11.47
N SER A 122 27.23 25.26 -12.78
CA SER A 122 26.20 26.16 -13.31
C SER A 122 24.91 25.45 -13.60
N SER A 123 24.95 24.22 -14.13
CA SER A 123 23.79 23.37 -14.33
C SER A 123 24.19 21.90 -14.35
N ILE A 124 23.22 21.05 -14.06
CA ILE A 124 23.38 19.59 -14.09
C ILE A 124 22.34 19.01 -15.05
N ASN A 125 22.79 18.33 -16.07
CA ASN A 125 21.94 17.66 -17.04
C ASN A 125 22.07 16.15 -16.92
N TYR A 126 20.93 15.46 -16.94
CA TYR A 126 20.89 14.01 -16.90
C TYR A 126 20.37 13.46 -18.22
N SER A 127 21.08 12.51 -18.80
CA SER A 127 20.64 11.79 -19.99
C SER A 127 20.62 10.27 -19.76
N GLY A 128 19.71 9.56 -20.44
CA GLY A 128 19.56 8.11 -20.32
C GLY A 128 18.72 7.62 -19.12
N VAL A 129 18.11 8.54 -18.36
CA VAL A 129 17.29 8.22 -17.17
C VAL A 129 15.84 8.69 -17.28
N LYS A 130 14.95 8.03 -16.55
CA LYS A 130 13.54 8.46 -16.41
C LYS A 130 13.45 9.60 -15.38
N LYS A 131 12.35 10.36 -15.41
CA LYS A 131 12.12 11.48 -14.49
C LYS A 131 12.23 11.07 -13.01
N SER A 132 11.60 9.95 -12.61
CA SER A 132 11.67 9.44 -11.23
C SER A 132 13.09 8.99 -10.82
N GLU A 133 13.85 8.39 -11.76
CA GLU A 133 15.24 8.00 -11.50
C GLU A 133 16.14 9.22 -11.34
N ARG A 134 15.86 10.28 -12.09
CA ARG A 134 16.55 11.56 -11.96
C ARG A 134 16.31 12.19 -10.59
N GLU A 135 15.06 12.25 -10.14
CA GLU A 135 14.69 12.77 -8.81
C GLU A 135 15.38 11.98 -7.68
N ASP A 136 15.42 10.64 -7.77
CA ASP A 136 16.13 9.78 -6.83
C ASP A 136 17.64 10.07 -6.81
N LEU A 137 18.26 10.26 -7.99
CA LEU A 137 19.70 10.55 -8.12
C LEU A 137 20.04 11.96 -7.61
N GLU A 138 19.23 12.96 -7.91
CA GLU A 138 19.40 14.32 -7.39
C GLU A 138 19.42 14.34 -5.86
N ALA A 139 18.52 13.57 -5.21
CA ALA A 139 18.47 13.43 -3.76
C ALA A 139 19.69 12.70 -3.19
N SER A 140 20.23 11.71 -3.93
CA SER A 140 21.32 10.84 -3.44
C SER A 140 22.71 11.41 -3.68
N LEU A 141 22.91 12.19 -4.75
CA LEU A 141 24.21 12.70 -5.14
C LEU A 141 24.64 13.94 -4.34
N GLY A 142 23.71 14.69 -3.78
CA GLY A 142 24.00 15.92 -3.07
C GLY A 142 24.67 17.02 -3.94
N LEU A 143 24.64 16.88 -5.26
CA LEU A 143 25.13 17.88 -6.19
C LEU A 143 24.12 19.01 -6.33
N ALA A 144 24.55 20.24 -6.13
CA ALA A 144 23.68 21.39 -6.26
C ALA A 144 24.32 22.46 -7.18
N VAL A 145 23.48 23.19 -7.88
CA VAL A 145 23.94 24.38 -8.64
C VAL A 145 24.60 25.37 -7.68
N GLY A 146 25.78 25.86 -8.06
CA GLY A 146 26.61 26.74 -7.22
C GLY A 146 27.62 26.02 -6.33
N SER A 147 27.53 24.69 -6.14
CA SER A 147 28.54 23.92 -5.41
C SER A 147 29.85 23.79 -6.19
N PRO A 148 30.99 23.66 -5.47
CA PRO A 148 32.28 23.39 -6.15
C PRO A 148 32.25 21.96 -6.71
N ILE A 149 32.94 21.78 -7.86
CA ILE A 149 33.08 20.45 -8.47
C ILE A 149 34.56 20.05 -8.49
N THR A 150 34.89 18.96 -7.84
CA THR A 150 36.24 18.40 -7.78
C THR A 150 36.28 17.03 -8.45
N PRO A 151 37.45 16.55 -8.89
CA PRO A 151 37.57 15.19 -9.42
C PRO A 151 37.03 14.11 -8.46
N ASN A 152 37.30 14.24 -7.17
CA ASN A 152 36.79 13.31 -6.15
C ASN A 152 35.25 13.30 -6.08
N ILE A 153 34.61 14.46 -6.17
CA ILE A 153 33.13 14.56 -6.20
C ILE A 153 32.57 13.83 -7.44
N VAL A 154 33.23 13.99 -8.58
CA VAL A 154 32.86 13.31 -9.83
C VAL A 154 32.98 11.80 -9.69
N ASP A 155 34.08 11.31 -9.12
CA ASP A 155 34.29 9.86 -8.93
C ASP A 155 33.30 9.27 -7.91
N GLN A 156 33.04 9.98 -6.81
CA GLN A 156 31.99 9.58 -5.84
C GLN A 156 30.61 9.54 -6.50
N ALA A 157 30.29 10.55 -7.30
CA ALA A 157 29.02 10.58 -8.05
C ALA A 157 28.90 9.38 -8.99
N LYS A 158 29.96 9.03 -9.73
CA LYS A 158 29.99 7.83 -10.59
C LYS A 158 29.73 6.54 -9.79
N ILE A 159 30.35 6.40 -8.62
CA ILE A 159 30.17 5.23 -7.75
C ILE A 159 28.74 5.13 -7.25
N ILE A 160 28.16 6.26 -6.77
CA ILE A 160 26.79 6.31 -6.28
C ILE A 160 25.79 5.96 -7.39
N ILE A 161 25.96 6.53 -8.59
CA ILE A 161 25.09 6.27 -9.74
C ILE A 161 25.18 4.80 -10.16
N LYS A 162 26.41 4.25 -10.27
CA LYS A 162 26.59 2.84 -10.61
C LYS A 162 25.91 1.92 -9.61
N ARG A 163 26.10 2.18 -8.31
CA ARG A 163 25.46 1.40 -7.24
C ARG A 163 23.93 1.49 -7.34
N TYR A 164 23.37 2.66 -7.52
CA TYR A 164 21.94 2.87 -7.69
C TYR A 164 21.36 2.03 -8.84
N PHE A 165 22.05 1.94 -9.98
CA PHE A 165 21.59 1.12 -11.09
C PHE A 165 21.86 -0.38 -10.91
N ASP A 166 22.94 -0.76 -10.21
CA ASP A 166 23.21 -2.15 -9.84
C ASP A 166 22.10 -2.69 -8.92
N ASP A 167 21.69 -1.92 -7.91
CA ASP A 167 20.56 -2.24 -7.02
C ASP A 167 19.22 -2.37 -7.78
N LYS A 168 19.09 -1.71 -8.93
CA LYS A 168 17.94 -1.86 -9.84
C LYS A 168 18.10 -2.97 -10.88
N GLY A 169 19.23 -3.71 -10.85
CA GLY A 169 19.53 -4.85 -11.71
C GLY A 169 20.20 -4.51 -13.05
N PHE A 170 20.78 -3.31 -13.18
CA PHE A 170 21.55 -2.86 -14.35
C PHE A 170 23.05 -2.93 -14.05
N LYS A 171 23.59 -4.12 -13.87
CA LYS A 171 25.00 -4.35 -13.48
C LYS A 171 26.03 -3.78 -14.46
N ASN A 172 25.68 -3.68 -15.74
CA ASN A 172 26.54 -3.19 -16.79
C ASN A 172 26.32 -1.69 -17.07
N ALA A 173 25.72 -0.93 -16.14
CA ALA A 173 25.50 0.47 -16.33
C ALA A 173 26.82 1.24 -16.45
N GLU A 174 26.97 1.98 -17.53
CA GLU A 174 28.07 2.90 -17.79
C GLU A 174 27.66 4.32 -17.45
N VAL A 175 28.56 5.04 -16.78
CA VAL A 175 28.30 6.39 -16.29
C VAL A 175 29.46 7.28 -16.69
N ASP A 176 29.19 8.25 -17.53
CA ASP A 176 30.13 9.27 -17.90
C ASP A 176 29.63 10.63 -17.38
N ILE A 177 30.55 11.37 -16.73
CA ILE A 177 30.29 12.71 -16.25
C ILE A 177 31.21 13.64 -17.00
N LEU A 178 30.63 14.40 -17.92
CA LEU A 178 31.32 15.33 -18.76
C LEU A 178 31.22 16.72 -18.15
N ARG A 179 32.37 17.39 -18.03
CA ARG A 179 32.48 18.73 -17.50
C ARG A 179 32.83 19.67 -18.67
N ARG A 180 32.09 20.74 -18.81
CA ARG A 180 32.32 21.76 -19.86
C ARG A 180 32.29 23.14 -19.25
N GLU A 181 33.18 24.00 -19.63
CA GLU A 181 33.18 25.42 -19.21
C GLU A 181 31.89 26.10 -19.65
N ASP A 182 31.33 26.88 -18.76
CA ASP A 182 30.16 27.70 -19.03
C ASP A 182 30.61 29.05 -19.49
N VAL A 183 30.50 29.32 -20.79
CA VAL A 183 30.87 30.60 -21.42
C VAL A 183 30.06 31.80 -20.92
N THR A 184 29.00 31.59 -20.15
CA THR A 184 28.14 32.66 -19.63
C THR A 184 28.58 33.21 -18.28
N GLY A 185 29.57 32.60 -17.64
CA GLY A 185 30.06 33.04 -16.33
C GLY A 185 31.46 32.56 -15.99
N ASP A 186 32.23 33.44 -15.31
CA ASP A 186 33.60 33.14 -14.88
C ASP A 186 33.63 31.94 -13.90
N ASN A 187 34.54 31.00 -14.15
CA ASN A 187 34.82 29.84 -13.29
C ASN A 187 33.59 28.95 -12.97
N ARG A 188 32.77 28.72 -13.99
CA ARG A 188 31.58 27.85 -13.90
C ARG A 188 31.65 26.70 -14.89
N GLU A 189 31.09 25.57 -14.50
CA GLU A 189 31.05 24.38 -15.35
C GLU A 189 29.62 23.81 -15.46
N LEU A 190 29.31 23.40 -16.68
CA LEU A 190 28.14 22.57 -16.99
C LEU A 190 28.52 21.11 -16.74
N VAL A 191 27.69 20.41 -16.01
CA VAL A 191 27.90 19.00 -15.69
C VAL A 191 26.86 18.17 -16.43
N ASP A 192 27.28 17.36 -17.40
CA ASP A 192 26.44 16.46 -18.15
C ASP A 192 26.69 15.03 -17.66
N ILE A 193 25.70 14.45 -17.00
CA ILE A 193 25.71 13.07 -16.52
C ILE A 193 25.03 12.19 -17.57
N VAL A 194 25.83 11.41 -18.29
CA VAL A 194 25.38 10.49 -19.34
C VAL A 194 25.37 9.09 -18.81
N ILE A 195 24.21 8.46 -18.81
CA ILE A 195 24.02 7.13 -18.25
C ILE A 195 23.50 6.19 -19.33
N ASN A 196 24.28 5.17 -19.64
CA ASN A 196 23.87 4.04 -20.46
C ASN A 196 23.58 2.86 -19.55
N LYS A 197 22.31 2.57 -19.34
CA LYS A 197 21.88 1.52 -18.39
C LYS A 197 22.08 0.11 -18.89
N HIS A 198 22.23 -0.08 -20.21
CA HIS A 198 22.15 -1.40 -20.85
C HIS A 198 20.88 -2.17 -20.44
N GLU A 199 20.90 -3.50 -20.61
CA GLU A 199 19.78 -4.36 -20.26
C GLU A 199 19.89 -4.85 -18.80
N LYS A 200 18.74 -5.14 -18.21
CA LYS A 200 18.72 -5.77 -16.88
C LYS A 200 19.18 -7.20 -16.95
N ILE A 201 20.09 -7.56 -16.07
CA ILE A 201 20.56 -8.93 -15.94
C ILE A 201 19.44 -9.78 -15.33
N LYS A 202 19.23 -10.97 -15.93
CA LYS A 202 18.24 -11.97 -15.53
C LYS A 202 18.92 -13.27 -15.19
N VAL A 203 18.37 -13.98 -14.22
CA VAL A 203 18.83 -15.34 -13.90
C VAL A 203 18.28 -16.32 -14.95
N ASN A 204 19.16 -17.01 -15.65
CA ASN A 204 18.80 -18.08 -16.58
C ASN A 204 18.56 -19.38 -15.81
N LYS A 205 19.57 -19.89 -15.10
CA LYS A 205 19.50 -21.11 -14.29
C LYS A 205 20.23 -20.96 -12.96
N ILE A 206 19.80 -21.75 -11.99
CA ILE A 206 20.44 -21.87 -10.69
C ILE A 206 20.85 -23.33 -10.54
N TYR A 207 22.12 -23.60 -10.28
CA TYR A 207 22.64 -24.94 -10.03
C TYR A 207 23.03 -25.03 -8.56
N ILE A 208 22.47 -25.99 -7.85
CA ILE A 208 22.80 -26.25 -6.44
C ILE A 208 23.40 -27.66 -6.39
N THR A 209 24.65 -27.72 -5.93
CA THR A 209 25.43 -28.96 -5.75
C THR A 209 25.64 -29.23 -4.27
N GLY A 210 26.10 -30.47 -3.94
CA GLY A 210 26.33 -30.88 -2.55
C GLY A 210 25.11 -31.49 -1.85
N VAL A 211 23.95 -31.55 -2.54
CA VAL A 211 22.68 -32.15 -2.06
C VAL A 211 22.04 -32.97 -3.17
N ASP A 212 21.06 -33.79 -2.83
CA ASP A 212 20.30 -34.54 -3.84
C ASP A 212 19.42 -33.64 -4.71
N GLU A 213 18.99 -34.13 -5.88
CA GLU A 213 18.20 -33.34 -6.84
C GLU A 213 16.84 -32.90 -6.27
N ALA A 214 16.20 -33.70 -5.42
CA ALA A 214 14.91 -33.36 -4.80
C ALA A 214 15.08 -32.26 -3.74
N GLN A 215 16.18 -32.32 -2.98
CA GLN A 215 16.55 -31.26 -2.04
C GLN A 215 16.94 -29.98 -2.78
N ALA A 216 17.75 -30.05 -3.83
CA ALA A 216 18.12 -28.89 -4.65
C ALA A 216 16.89 -28.16 -5.20
N LYS A 217 15.86 -28.88 -5.67
CA LYS A 217 14.59 -28.30 -6.09
C LYS A 217 13.84 -27.58 -4.95
N LYS A 218 13.90 -28.13 -3.72
CA LYS A 218 13.30 -27.50 -2.54
C LYS A 218 14.08 -26.26 -2.11
N LEU A 219 15.42 -26.29 -2.18
CA LEU A 219 16.29 -25.14 -1.87
C LEU A 219 16.06 -23.99 -2.87
N LYS A 220 15.99 -24.30 -4.18
CA LYS A 220 15.61 -23.29 -5.19
C LYS A 220 14.24 -22.63 -4.89
N ARG A 221 13.27 -23.39 -4.38
CA ARG A 221 11.95 -22.85 -3.97
C ARG A 221 12.02 -22.01 -2.71
N ALA A 222 13.01 -22.23 -1.83
CA ALA A 222 13.24 -21.43 -0.64
C ALA A 222 13.74 -20.02 -0.97
N MET A 223 14.46 -19.86 -2.09
CA MET A 223 14.86 -18.55 -2.61
C MET A 223 13.63 -17.76 -3.03
N LYS A 224 13.36 -16.64 -2.34
CA LYS A 224 12.11 -15.85 -2.51
C LYS A 224 12.24 -14.73 -3.53
N LYS A 225 13.46 -14.27 -3.78
CA LYS A 225 13.74 -13.08 -4.58
C LYS A 225 14.47 -13.40 -5.88
N THR A 226 15.31 -14.43 -5.89
CA THR A 226 16.13 -14.86 -7.03
C THR A 226 15.50 -16.09 -7.68
N HIS A 227 14.99 -15.96 -8.89
CA HIS A 227 14.28 -17.04 -9.59
C HIS A 227 14.83 -17.28 -10.98
N GLU A 228 14.99 -18.56 -11.34
CA GLU A 228 15.36 -18.96 -12.69
C GLU A 228 14.22 -18.75 -13.70
N LYS A 229 14.57 -18.66 -14.97
CA LYS A 229 13.62 -18.52 -16.09
C LYS A 229 12.78 -19.79 -16.21
N ASN A 230 11.50 -19.72 -15.79
CA ASN A 230 10.54 -20.81 -15.94
C ASN A 230 9.22 -20.26 -16.51
N PHE A 231 8.56 -21.04 -17.36
CA PHE A 231 7.29 -20.69 -18.00
C PHE A 231 6.15 -20.50 -16.98
N ILE A 232 6.19 -21.23 -15.87
CA ILE A 232 5.17 -21.18 -14.81
C ILE A 232 5.29 -19.91 -13.96
N ASN A 233 6.45 -19.27 -13.92
CA ASN A 233 6.74 -18.10 -13.07
C ASN A 233 6.58 -16.77 -13.81
N ILE A 234 5.51 -16.60 -14.60
CA ILE A 234 5.30 -15.41 -15.44
C ILE A 234 5.27 -14.11 -14.61
N PHE A 235 4.72 -14.16 -13.39
CA PHE A 235 4.56 -13.00 -12.50
C PHE A 235 5.72 -12.77 -11.51
N ARG A 236 6.74 -13.63 -11.50
CA ARG A 236 7.90 -13.45 -10.62
C ARG A 236 9.02 -12.70 -11.33
N SER A 237 9.66 -11.78 -10.62
CA SER A 237 10.84 -11.08 -11.15
C SER A 237 11.99 -12.07 -11.38
N LYS A 238 12.56 -12.04 -12.57
CA LYS A 238 13.71 -12.85 -12.97
C LYS A 238 15.01 -12.04 -12.94
N LYS A 239 14.96 -10.81 -12.43
CA LYS A 239 16.11 -9.91 -12.36
C LYS A 239 17.08 -10.44 -11.32
N PHE A 240 18.36 -10.39 -11.65
CA PHE A 240 19.41 -10.62 -10.67
C PHE A 240 19.66 -9.32 -9.89
N LEU A 241 19.50 -9.38 -8.58
CA LEU A 241 19.79 -8.29 -7.64
C LEU A 241 20.73 -8.85 -6.58
N PRO A 242 21.98 -8.34 -6.49
CA PRO A 242 23.00 -8.91 -5.57
C PRO A 242 22.56 -8.96 -4.12
N GLU A 243 22.01 -7.87 -3.58
CA GLU A 243 21.51 -7.82 -2.19
C GLU A 243 20.42 -8.88 -1.94
N LYS A 244 19.51 -9.06 -2.90
CA LYS A 244 18.43 -10.05 -2.79
C LYS A 244 18.91 -11.48 -2.90
N TYR A 245 20.00 -11.68 -3.63
CA TYR A 245 20.66 -12.97 -3.70
C TYR A 245 21.34 -13.33 -2.36
N GLU A 246 21.97 -12.36 -1.68
CA GLU A 246 22.54 -12.57 -0.35
C GLU A 246 21.45 -12.94 0.67
N GLU A 247 20.28 -12.26 0.65
CA GLU A 247 19.12 -12.63 1.46
C GLU A 247 18.68 -14.09 1.17
N ASP A 248 18.63 -14.48 -0.10
CA ASP A 248 18.21 -15.81 -0.52
C ASP A 248 19.22 -16.91 -0.13
N LYS A 249 20.52 -16.61 -0.07
CA LYS A 249 21.53 -17.52 0.48
C LYS A 249 21.23 -17.87 1.95
N GLY A 250 20.87 -16.87 2.75
CA GLY A 250 20.40 -17.09 4.12
C GLY A 250 19.18 -18.00 4.20
N LEU A 251 18.21 -17.82 3.29
CA LEU A 251 17.01 -18.67 3.24
C LEU A 251 17.31 -20.10 2.82
N VAL A 252 18.33 -20.32 1.99
CA VAL A 252 18.80 -21.68 1.62
C VAL A 252 19.34 -22.39 2.85
N VAL A 253 20.23 -21.75 3.64
CA VAL A 253 20.76 -22.31 4.89
C VAL A 253 19.64 -22.56 5.90
N GLN A 254 18.75 -21.60 6.13
CA GLN A 254 17.59 -21.78 7.01
C GLN A 254 16.73 -22.98 6.56
N LYS A 255 16.59 -23.20 5.26
CA LYS A 255 15.81 -24.34 4.76
C LYS A 255 16.51 -25.66 5.08
N MET A 256 17.83 -25.75 4.97
CA MET A 256 18.58 -26.93 5.38
C MET A 256 18.51 -27.16 6.89
N ASN A 257 18.61 -26.09 7.69
CA ASN A 257 18.42 -26.14 9.15
C ASN A 257 17.03 -26.66 9.52
N SER A 258 15.99 -26.32 8.72
CA SER A 258 14.63 -26.85 8.94
C SER A 258 14.48 -28.35 8.66
N TRP A 259 15.48 -28.96 8.05
CA TRP A 259 15.54 -30.42 7.83
C TRP A 259 16.42 -31.14 8.87
N GLY A 260 16.97 -30.37 9.82
CA GLY A 260 17.84 -30.89 10.87
C GLY A 260 19.34 -30.85 10.57
N TYR A 261 19.74 -30.25 9.48
CA TYR A 261 21.13 -30.05 9.13
C TYR A 261 21.70 -28.81 9.79
N ARG A 262 22.06 -28.92 11.08
CA ARG A 262 22.55 -27.81 11.93
C ARG A 262 23.79 -27.12 11.34
N ASP A 263 24.74 -27.95 10.83
CA ASP A 263 26.02 -27.46 10.34
C ASP A 263 26.00 -27.08 8.85
N ALA A 264 24.81 -26.97 8.28
CA ALA A 264 24.63 -26.64 6.87
C ALA A 264 25.19 -25.25 6.54
N LEU A 265 25.97 -25.17 5.48
CA LEU A 265 26.55 -23.92 5.00
C LEU A 265 26.69 -23.90 3.47
N ILE A 266 26.86 -22.74 2.90
CA ILE A 266 27.23 -22.55 1.51
C ILE A 266 28.77 -22.50 1.46
N LYS A 267 29.40 -23.49 0.84
CA LYS A 267 30.86 -23.57 0.68
C LYS A 267 31.38 -22.51 -0.28
N SER A 268 30.70 -22.38 -1.40
CA SER A 268 31.06 -21.42 -2.43
C SER A 268 29.85 -21.10 -3.30
N ASP A 269 29.84 -19.94 -3.87
CA ASP A 269 28.91 -19.55 -4.91
C ASP A 269 29.61 -18.76 -6.01
N SER A 270 29.15 -18.91 -7.23
CA SER A 270 29.66 -18.18 -8.37
C SER A 270 28.53 -17.78 -9.33
N ILE A 271 28.71 -16.61 -9.94
CA ILE A 271 27.78 -16.04 -10.89
C ILE A 271 28.49 -15.95 -12.22
N VAL A 272 28.06 -16.78 -13.16
CA VAL A 272 28.68 -16.87 -14.50
C VAL A 272 27.81 -16.10 -15.49
N THR A 273 28.39 -15.09 -16.13
CA THR A 273 27.73 -14.33 -17.19
C THR A 273 27.70 -15.15 -18.47
N LEU A 274 26.52 -15.46 -18.99
CA LEU A 274 26.34 -16.19 -20.24
C LEU A 274 26.34 -15.25 -21.45
N ASP A 275 25.65 -14.13 -21.31
CA ASP A 275 25.52 -13.09 -22.31
C ASP A 275 25.27 -11.74 -21.61
N GLU A 276 25.07 -10.66 -22.40
CA GLU A 276 24.82 -9.30 -21.86
C GLU A 276 23.57 -9.20 -20.94
N LYS A 277 22.69 -10.19 -20.95
CA LYS A 277 21.39 -10.16 -20.29
C LYS A 277 21.14 -11.29 -19.30
N HIS A 278 21.97 -12.35 -19.32
CA HIS A 278 21.73 -13.55 -18.54
C HIS A 278 22.94 -13.98 -17.73
N VAL A 279 22.66 -14.46 -16.52
CA VAL A 279 23.64 -15.11 -15.65
C VAL A 279 23.13 -16.48 -15.21
N ASP A 280 24.05 -17.41 -15.05
CA ASP A 280 23.84 -18.67 -14.33
C ASP A 280 24.47 -18.55 -12.94
N ILE A 281 23.78 -19.10 -11.94
CA ILE A 281 24.22 -19.11 -10.56
C ILE A 281 24.59 -20.54 -10.19
N TYR A 282 25.80 -20.75 -9.71
CA TYR A 282 26.31 -22.01 -9.17
C TYR A 282 26.47 -21.83 -7.67
N MET A 283 25.91 -22.73 -6.89
CA MET A 283 25.98 -22.73 -5.44
C MET A 283 26.36 -24.13 -4.96
N ASP A 284 27.48 -24.24 -4.28
CA ASP A 284 27.91 -25.48 -3.64
C ASP A 284 27.58 -25.45 -2.16
N VAL A 285 26.68 -26.30 -1.73
CA VAL A 285 26.22 -26.38 -0.36
C VAL A 285 26.76 -27.60 0.35
N TYR A 286 26.99 -27.50 1.63
CA TYR A 286 27.32 -28.58 2.53
C TYR A 286 26.18 -28.79 3.50
N GLU A 287 25.56 -29.95 3.50
CA GLU A 287 24.46 -30.24 4.42
C GLU A 287 24.91 -30.64 5.82
N GLY A 288 26.07 -31.25 5.95
CA GLY A 288 26.55 -31.79 7.22
C GLY A 288 25.77 -33.02 7.67
N GLN A 289 25.82 -33.28 8.98
CA GLN A 289 25.08 -34.38 9.60
C GLN A 289 23.68 -33.91 9.99
N LYS A 290 22.68 -34.80 9.90
CA LYS A 290 21.35 -34.55 10.37
C LYS A 290 21.23 -34.86 11.85
N TYR A 291 20.67 -33.91 12.63
CA TYR A 291 20.57 -34.04 14.08
C TYR A 291 19.11 -34.20 14.54
N TYR A 292 18.94 -34.85 15.69
CA TYR A 292 17.69 -35.11 16.34
C TYR A 292 17.74 -34.64 17.80
N LEU A 293 16.59 -34.18 18.30
CA LEU A 293 16.47 -33.70 19.67
C LEU A 293 16.38 -34.92 20.61
N ARG A 294 17.33 -35.05 21.54
CA ARG A 294 17.35 -36.13 22.52
C ARG A 294 16.68 -35.71 23.82
N ASN A 295 16.93 -34.51 24.30
CA ASN A 295 16.37 -33.99 25.53
C ASN A 295 16.20 -32.46 25.45
N VAL A 296 15.20 -31.92 26.16
CA VAL A 296 15.02 -30.47 26.37
C VAL A 296 14.85 -30.24 27.86
N GLU A 297 15.75 -29.51 28.46
CA GLU A 297 15.72 -29.13 29.85
C GLU A 297 15.48 -27.63 29.99
N TRP A 298 14.64 -27.24 30.93
CA TRP A 298 14.31 -25.85 31.21
C TRP A 298 14.93 -25.43 32.53
N VAL A 299 15.69 -24.35 32.52
CA VAL A 299 16.39 -23.83 33.71
C VAL A 299 16.04 -22.36 33.89
N GLY A 300 15.63 -21.98 35.08
CA GLY A 300 15.30 -20.59 35.42
C GLY A 300 13.87 -20.15 35.22
N ASN A 301 12.98 -21.03 34.78
CA ASN A 301 11.56 -20.75 34.61
C ASN A 301 10.79 -20.81 35.93
N THR A 302 10.34 -19.67 36.45
CA THR A 302 9.56 -19.55 37.68
C THR A 302 8.13 -19.04 37.41
N VAL A 303 7.91 -18.33 36.33
CA VAL A 303 6.63 -17.72 35.97
C VAL A 303 5.72 -18.75 35.26
N TYR A 304 6.26 -19.47 34.31
CA TYR A 304 5.53 -20.51 33.60
C TYR A 304 6.07 -21.89 33.91
N PRO A 305 5.19 -22.88 34.15
CA PRO A 305 5.62 -24.26 34.44
C PRO A 305 6.25 -24.90 33.19
N THR A 306 7.19 -25.80 33.41
CA THR A 306 7.96 -26.52 32.37
C THR A 306 7.06 -27.17 31.33
N GLU A 307 5.93 -27.76 31.75
CA GLU A 307 4.99 -28.43 30.88
C GLU A 307 4.33 -27.44 29.89
N ALA A 308 4.02 -26.22 30.34
CA ALA A 308 3.44 -25.18 29.50
C ALA A 308 4.44 -24.69 28.45
N LEU A 309 5.70 -24.45 28.86
CA LEU A 309 6.77 -24.04 27.97
C LEU A 309 7.11 -25.13 26.95
N SER A 310 7.20 -26.39 27.36
CA SER A 310 7.45 -27.53 26.48
C SER A 310 6.30 -27.71 25.46
N LYS A 311 5.06 -27.52 25.88
CA LYS A 311 3.92 -27.53 24.97
C LYS A 311 3.95 -26.36 23.97
N ALA A 312 4.36 -25.18 24.41
CA ALA A 312 4.51 -24.01 23.56
C ALA A 312 5.67 -24.14 22.57
N LEU A 313 6.72 -24.84 22.93
CA LEU A 313 7.88 -25.12 22.04
C LEU A 313 7.52 -25.98 20.84
N LYS A 314 6.56 -26.90 20.99
CA LYS A 314 6.09 -27.83 19.94
C LYS A 314 7.21 -28.70 19.34
N MET A 315 8.26 -28.97 20.10
CA MET A 315 9.34 -29.87 19.75
C MET A 315 9.47 -30.91 20.87
N GLN A 316 9.63 -32.20 20.50
CA GLN A 316 9.67 -33.31 21.46
C GLN A 316 10.90 -34.16 21.22
N LYS A 317 11.25 -34.98 22.21
CA LYS A 317 12.32 -35.98 22.11
C LYS A 317 12.12 -36.87 20.88
N GLY A 318 13.15 -37.04 20.06
CA GLY A 318 13.15 -37.81 18.84
C GLY A 318 12.77 -37.00 17.58
N ASP A 319 12.32 -35.75 17.73
CA ASP A 319 12.06 -34.89 16.60
C ASP A 319 13.35 -34.46 15.91
N VAL A 320 13.26 -34.12 14.64
CA VAL A 320 14.36 -33.52 13.89
C VAL A 320 14.71 -32.17 14.54
N TYR A 321 16.01 -31.92 14.75
CA TYR A 321 16.46 -30.66 15.31
C TYR A 321 16.32 -29.52 14.31
N ASP A 322 15.12 -28.93 14.26
CA ASP A 322 14.74 -27.83 13.35
C ASP A 322 15.03 -26.49 14.01
N LEU A 323 16.19 -25.90 13.72
CA LEU A 323 16.57 -24.56 14.20
C LEU A 323 15.62 -23.46 13.75
N THR A 324 15.00 -23.61 12.58
CA THR A 324 14.04 -22.64 12.07
C THR A 324 12.75 -22.66 12.88
N LEU A 325 12.26 -23.87 13.20
CA LEU A 325 11.09 -24.04 14.07
C LEU A 325 11.42 -23.56 15.48
N LEU A 326 12.58 -23.91 16.01
CA LEU A 326 13.04 -23.46 17.34
C LEU A 326 12.97 -21.93 17.42
N ASN A 327 13.61 -21.20 16.51
CA ASN A 327 13.60 -19.73 16.54
C ASN A 327 12.19 -19.15 16.42
N LYS A 328 11.34 -19.72 15.58
CA LYS A 328 9.94 -19.29 15.46
C LYS A 328 9.18 -19.47 16.77
N ARG A 329 9.31 -20.63 17.40
CA ARG A 329 8.60 -20.93 18.64
C ARG A 329 9.13 -20.15 19.84
N LEU A 330 10.40 -19.70 19.80
CA LEU A 330 10.96 -18.84 20.81
C LEU A 330 10.58 -17.37 20.63
N ASN A 331 10.61 -16.85 19.38
CA ASN A 331 10.61 -15.41 19.14
C ASN A 331 9.58 -14.88 18.13
N GLU A 332 9.26 -15.63 17.04
CA GLU A 332 8.59 -15.06 15.87
C GLU A 332 7.07 -15.29 15.84
N ASP A 333 6.60 -16.46 16.27
CA ASP A 333 5.18 -16.79 16.21
C ASP A 333 4.36 -15.92 17.17
N GLU A 334 3.08 -15.67 16.85
CA GLU A 334 2.18 -14.90 17.72
C GLU A 334 2.03 -15.54 19.11
N ASP A 335 2.09 -16.88 19.18
CA ASP A 335 2.05 -17.67 20.39
C ASP A 335 3.45 -18.11 20.87
N ALA A 336 4.53 -17.44 20.38
CA ALA A 336 5.90 -17.72 20.79
C ALA A 336 6.08 -17.53 22.28
N ILE A 337 7.04 -18.28 22.85
CA ILE A 337 7.35 -18.20 24.28
C ILE A 337 7.75 -16.78 24.69
N GLY A 338 8.61 -16.12 23.92
CA GLY A 338 8.99 -14.74 24.18
C GLY A 338 7.82 -13.77 24.17
N GLN A 339 6.84 -13.96 23.25
CA GLN A 339 5.64 -13.13 23.22
C GLN A 339 4.78 -13.29 24.48
N GLN A 340 4.70 -14.49 25.05
CA GLN A 340 3.96 -14.73 26.30
C GLN A 340 4.61 -13.96 27.46
N TYR A 341 5.92 -13.99 27.57
CA TYR A 341 6.65 -13.21 28.58
C TYR A 341 6.49 -11.71 28.37
N TYR A 342 6.67 -11.21 27.15
CA TYR A 342 6.49 -9.79 26.83
C TYR A 342 5.06 -9.30 27.08
N ASN A 343 4.05 -10.12 26.84
CA ASN A 343 2.65 -9.76 27.11
C ASN A 343 2.30 -9.78 28.60
N SER A 344 3.11 -10.47 29.41
CA SER A 344 2.97 -10.53 30.85
C SER A 344 3.86 -9.54 31.62
N GLY A 345 4.51 -8.62 30.89
CA GLY A 345 5.32 -7.56 31.50
C GLY A 345 6.82 -7.84 31.60
N TYR A 346 7.29 -9.01 31.21
CA TYR A 346 8.68 -9.41 31.36
C TYR A 346 9.52 -8.93 30.17
N VAL A 347 9.69 -7.61 30.02
CA VAL A 347 10.45 -7.02 28.90
C VAL A 347 11.94 -7.33 28.97
N PHE A 348 12.47 -7.64 30.16
CA PHE A 348 13.86 -7.98 30.37
C PHE A 348 14.15 -9.48 30.26
N TYR A 349 13.17 -10.24 29.87
CA TYR A 349 13.26 -11.66 29.58
C TYR A 349 14.35 -11.98 28.56
N GLN A 350 15.16 -12.96 28.88
CA GLN A 350 16.16 -13.54 27.98
C GLN A 350 16.03 -15.05 28.01
N LEU A 351 16.08 -15.67 26.87
CA LEU A 351 16.07 -17.11 26.69
C LEU A 351 17.17 -17.51 25.73
N ASP A 352 18.13 -18.26 26.24
CA ASP A 352 19.26 -18.77 25.48
C ASP A 352 19.16 -20.28 25.36
N PRO A 353 18.87 -20.82 24.15
CA PRO A 353 18.92 -22.25 23.89
C PRO A 353 20.37 -22.69 23.76
N VAL A 354 20.86 -23.49 24.69
CA VAL A 354 22.25 -23.98 24.74
C VAL A 354 22.29 -25.46 24.45
N GLU A 355 23.08 -25.85 23.48
CA GLU A 355 23.38 -27.26 23.19
C GLU A 355 24.41 -27.75 24.21
N ILE A 356 23.97 -28.48 25.25
CA ILE A 356 24.83 -28.92 26.34
C ILE A 356 25.59 -30.20 26.02
N ASN A 357 25.07 -31.02 25.12
CA ASN A 357 25.72 -32.25 24.68
C ASN A 357 25.32 -32.60 23.24
N VAL A 358 26.28 -33.03 22.49
CA VAL A 358 26.10 -33.54 21.12
C VAL A 358 26.78 -34.89 21.01
N GLU A 359 26.01 -35.96 20.96
CA GLU A 359 26.52 -37.33 20.88
C GLU A 359 26.00 -38.03 19.62
N GLY A 360 26.89 -38.27 18.67
CA GLY A 360 26.51 -38.80 17.37
C GLY A 360 25.60 -37.86 16.60
N ASP A 361 24.37 -38.29 16.37
CA ASP A 361 23.32 -37.50 15.69
C ASP A 361 22.30 -36.85 16.67
N SER A 362 22.55 -36.90 17.95
CA SER A 362 21.60 -36.52 19.00
C SER A 362 22.08 -35.31 19.79
N ILE A 363 21.17 -34.35 20.02
CA ILE A 363 21.43 -33.08 20.72
C ILE A 363 20.58 -33.00 21.99
N ASP A 364 21.23 -32.65 23.13
CA ASP A 364 20.57 -32.23 24.33
C ASP A 364 20.55 -30.71 24.42
N LEU A 365 19.36 -30.15 24.55
CA LEU A 365 19.12 -28.72 24.56
C LEU A 365 18.73 -28.25 25.96
N GLU A 366 19.47 -27.29 26.51
CA GLU A 366 19.14 -26.60 27.76
C GLU A 366 18.59 -25.21 27.42
N MET A 367 17.38 -24.95 27.84
CA MET A 367 16.68 -23.68 27.68
C MET A 367 16.96 -22.81 28.93
N ARG A 368 17.95 -21.92 28.86
CA ARG A 368 18.34 -21.05 29.97
C ARG A 368 17.48 -19.78 29.95
N LEU A 369 16.63 -19.66 30.95
CA LEU A 369 15.78 -18.49 31.10
C LEU A 369 16.31 -17.55 32.19
N ASN A 370 16.35 -16.30 31.88
CA ASN A 370 16.40 -15.21 32.81
C ASN A 370 15.13 -14.38 32.63
N GLU A 371 14.16 -14.58 33.52
CA GLU A 371 12.83 -13.95 33.38
C GLU A 371 12.87 -12.45 33.66
N GLY A 372 13.83 -12.01 34.48
CA GLY A 372 13.92 -10.62 34.87
C GLY A 372 12.77 -10.19 35.81
N ARG A 373 12.48 -8.92 35.81
CA ARG A 373 11.40 -8.33 36.62
C ARG A 373 10.28 -7.83 35.72
N ILE A 374 9.08 -7.71 36.28
CA ILE A 374 7.92 -7.10 35.62
C ILE A 374 8.20 -5.62 35.40
N ALA A 375 7.93 -5.14 34.21
CA ALA A 375 8.02 -3.74 33.81
C ALA A 375 6.65 -3.11 33.59
N THR A 376 6.57 -1.80 33.80
CA THR A 376 5.38 -0.99 33.52
C THR A 376 5.70 0.09 32.50
N PHE A 377 4.68 0.55 31.76
CA PHE A 377 4.83 1.71 30.89
C PHE A 377 5.07 2.97 31.71
N ASN A 378 6.10 3.75 31.36
CA ASN A 378 6.39 5.04 31.98
C ASN A 378 5.92 6.18 31.05
N ASN A 379 6.76 6.63 30.12
CA ASN A 379 6.42 7.71 29.21
C ASN A 379 5.95 7.16 27.86
N ILE A 380 4.81 7.66 27.40
CA ILE A 380 4.29 7.35 26.05
C ILE A 380 4.35 8.63 25.24
N ARG A 381 5.28 8.67 24.28
CA ARG A 381 5.54 9.81 23.41
C ARG A 381 4.97 9.57 22.03
N ILE A 382 4.49 10.63 21.40
CA ILE A 382 4.00 10.65 20.03
C ILE A 382 4.83 11.67 19.28
N SER A 383 5.30 11.34 18.09
CA SER A 383 6.07 12.25 17.23
C SER A 383 5.61 12.14 15.79
N GLY A 384 5.69 13.24 15.01
CA GLY A 384 5.33 13.28 13.59
C GLY A 384 3.82 13.38 13.32
N ASN A 385 3.04 13.93 14.26
CA ASN A 385 1.59 14.10 14.15
C ASN A 385 1.19 15.50 13.65
N ASP A 386 1.79 15.96 12.55
CA ASP A 386 1.65 17.36 12.09
C ASP A 386 0.22 17.74 11.65
N ARG A 387 -0.59 16.77 11.20
CA ARG A 387 -1.92 16.98 10.64
C ARG A 387 -3.07 16.55 11.57
N VAL A 388 -2.79 15.74 12.59
CA VAL A 388 -3.78 15.16 13.50
C VAL A 388 -3.49 15.65 14.91
N TYR A 389 -4.49 16.05 15.66
CA TYR A 389 -4.30 16.47 17.04
C TYR A 389 -3.85 15.30 17.92
N GLU A 390 -2.92 15.56 18.85
CA GLU A 390 -2.37 14.54 19.72
C GLU A 390 -3.44 13.77 20.51
N HIS A 391 -4.46 14.45 21.01
CA HIS A 391 -5.54 13.81 21.78
C HIS A 391 -6.30 12.77 20.94
N VAL A 392 -6.39 12.98 19.61
CA VAL A 392 -7.04 12.05 18.68
C VAL A 392 -6.23 10.76 18.53
N ILE A 393 -4.90 10.88 18.52
CA ILE A 393 -4.00 9.74 18.46
C ILE A 393 -3.97 9.02 19.81
N ARG A 394 -3.81 9.78 20.90
CA ARG A 394 -3.64 9.23 22.26
C ARG A 394 -4.85 8.42 22.72
N ARG A 395 -6.07 8.80 22.32
CA ARG A 395 -7.30 8.04 22.65
C ARG A 395 -7.39 6.67 21.98
N GLU A 396 -6.67 6.44 20.87
CA GLU A 396 -6.62 5.15 20.17
C GLU A 396 -5.55 4.21 20.75
N LEU A 397 -4.60 4.75 21.54
CA LEU A 397 -3.56 3.92 22.16
C LEU A 397 -4.14 3.01 23.23
N ARG A 398 -3.67 1.76 23.23
CA ARG A 398 -3.99 0.74 24.26
C ARG A 398 -2.96 0.72 25.37
N THR A 399 -1.85 1.45 25.18
CA THR A 399 -0.79 1.60 26.19
C THR A 399 -1.06 2.85 27.02
N LYS A 400 -0.94 2.75 28.34
CA LYS A 400 -1.09 3.88 29.27
C LYS A 400 0.05 3.86 30.27
N PRO A 401 0.52 5.03 30.71
CA PRO A 401 1.48 5.10 31.80
C PRO A 401 0.95 4.40 33.06
N GLY A 402 1.78 3.54 33.67
CA GLY A 402 1.44 2.76 34.87
C GLY A 402 0.84 1.38 34.58
N ASP A 403 0.35 1.08 33.36
CA ASP A 403 -0.07 -0.27 33.02
C ASP A 403 1.14 -1.22 32.89
N ILE A 404 0.91 -2.50 33.14
CA ILE A 404 1.94 -3.54 32.91
C ILE A 404 2.31 -3.55 31.42
N PHE A 405 3.61 -3.67 31.14
CA PHE A 405 4.09 -3.75 29.77
C PHE A 405 3.45 -4.94 29.02
N SER A 406 3.00 -4.69 27.81
CA SER A 406 2.46 -5.70 26.93
C SER A 406 2.79 -5.37 25.47
N MET A 407 3.49 -6.28 24.80
CA MET A 407 3.79 -6.15 23.38
C MET A 407 2.49 -6.20 22.53
N GLU A 408 1.52 -7.01 22.92
CA GLU A 408 0.20 -7.08 22.29
C GLU A 408 -0.51 -5.72 22.33
N ALA A 409 -0.47 -5.00 23.47
CA ALA A 409 -1.04 -3.67 23.61
C ALA A 409 -0.36 -2.65 22.68
N ILE A 410 0.97 -2.75 22.51
CA ILE A 410 1.71 -1.93 21.54
C ILE A 410 1.29 -2.25 20.11
N GLN A 411 1.33 -3.53 19.72
CA GLN A 411 0.95 -3.97 18.36
C GLN A 411 -0.50 -3.61 18.05
N ARG A 412 -1.38 -3.70 19.01
CA ARG A 412 -2.77 -3.28 18.88
C ARG A 412 -2.88 -1.77 18.68
N SER A 413 -2.12 -0.96 19.44
CA SER A 413 -2.06 0.48 19.24
C SER A 413 -1.57 0.83 17.84
N VAL A 414 -0.54 0.14 17.35
CA VAL A 414 -0.03 0.29 15.97
C VAL A 414 -1.12 -0.02 14.94
N ARG A 415 -1.88 -1.09 15.11
CA ARG A 415 -2.99 -1.44 14.21
C ARG A 415 -4.12 -0.39 14.24
N GLU A 416 -4.51 0.08 15.43
CA GLU A 416 -5.54 1.13 15.54
C GLU A 416 -5.08 2.43 14.85
N LEU A 417 -3.81 2.83 15.03
CA LEU A 417 -3.25 3.99 14.35
C LEU A 417 -3.17 3.81 12.82
N ALA A 418 -2.80 2.61 12.35
CA ALA A 418 -2.80 2.28 10.93
C ALA A 418 -4.21 2.33 10.32
N ASN A 419 -5.22 1.85 11.05
CA ASN A 419 -6.62 1.86 10.63
C ASN A 419 -7.22 3.27 10.56
N MET A 420 -6.63 4.26 11.23
CA MET A 420 -7.03 5.67 11.05
C MET A 420 -6.79 6.18 9.62
N ASN A 421 -5.95 5.49 8.84
CA ASN A 421 -5.58 5.85 7.46
C ASN A 421 -4.98 7.27 7.31
N GLN A 422 -4.39 7.79 8.39
CA GLN A 422 -3.72 9.09 8.45
C GLN A 422 -2.19 8.97 8.50
N PHE A 423 -1.70 7.76 8.77
CA PHE A 423 -0.28 7.47 8.99
C PHE A 423 0.20 6.37 8.05
N ASP A 424 1.49 6.40 7.74
CA ASP A 424 2.14 5.33 6.99
C ASP A 424 2.31 4.10 7.89
N PRO A 425 1.65 2.97 7.56
CA PRO A 425 1.72 1.76 8.37
C PRO A 425 3.12 1.13 8.39
N GLU A 426 3.87 1.21 7.28
CA GLU A 426 5.19 0.60 7.15
C GLU A 426 6.21 1.37 8.00
N ALA A 427 6.18 2.70 7.92
CA ALA A 427 7.03 3.56 8.74
C ALA A 427 6.72 3.38 10.24
N LEU A 428 5.46 3.26 10.62
CA LEU A 428 5.03 3.03 12.00
C LEU A 428 5.49 1.65 12.49
N GLN A 429 5.27 0.59 11.70
CA GLN A 429 5.65 -0.77 12.07
C GLN A 429 7.18 -0.93 12.21
N SER A 430 7.95 -0.34 11.30
CA SER A 430 9.41 -0.40 11.34
C SER A 430 10.02 0.49 12.44
N GLY A 431 9.36 1.61 12.75
CA GLY A 431 9.85 2.58 13.73
C GLY A 431 9.55 2.22 15.17
N ILE A 432 8.47 1.47 15.44
CA ILE A 432 8.04 1.19 16.83
C ILE A 432 9.06 0.37 17.61
N SER A 433 9.76 -0.58 16.99
CA SER A 433 10.78 -1.39 17.65
C SER A 433 11.93 -0.54 18.19
N LYS A 434 12.30 0.53 17.49
CA LYS A 434 13.30 1.51 17.94
C LYS A 434 12.74 2.49 19.00
N GLY A 435 11.42 2.61 19.04
CA GLY A 435 10.70 3.47 19.98
C GLY A 435 10.52 2.87 21.38
N ILE A 436 10.72 1.56 21.55
CA ILE A 436 10.61 0.87 22.84
C ILE A 436 11.97 0.96 23.56
N ARG A 437 11.99 1.59 24.73
CA ARG A 437 13.20 1.80 25.53
C ARG A 437 12.98 1.32 26.96
N PRO A 438 13.35 0.05 27.26
CA PRO A 438 13.28 -0.48 28.60
C PRO A 438 14.41 0.09 29.49
N ASP A 439 14.09 0.41 30.73
CA ASP A 439 15.04 0.80 31.77
C ASP A 439 15.02 -0.26 32.86
N TYR A 440 16.09 -1.02 32.93
CA TYR A 440 16.26 -2.07 33.94
C TYR A 440 16.34 -1.49 35.37
N ALA A 441 16.93 -0.32 35.53
CA ALA A 441 17.14 0.27 36.87
C ALA A 441 15.80 0.64 37.52
N THR A 442 14.87 1.19 36.79
CA THR A 442 13.55 1.59 37.29
C THR A 442 12.48 0.52 37.13
N GLY A 443 12.67 -0.49 36.24
CA GLY A 443 11.64 -1.46 35.86
C GLY A 443 10.54 -0.84 35.04
N THR A 444 10.88 0.13 34.22
CA THR A 444 9.89 0.85 33.39
C THR A 444 10.27 0.83 31.91
N VAL A 445 9.31 1.11 31.08
CA VAL A 445 9.51 1.17 29.62
C VAL A 445 8.94 2.47 29.06
N ASP A 446 9.80 3.24 28.42
CA ASP A 446 9.38 4.39 27.61
C ASP A 446 9.04 3.91 26.20
N VAL A 447 7.90 4.37 25.67
CA VAL A 447 7.46 4.03 24.30
C VAL A 447 7.26 5.30 23.49
N THR A 448 7.91 5.36 22.34
CA THR A 448 7.71 6.43 21.35
C THR A 448 7.04 5.87 20.11
N TYR A 449 5.89 6.43 19.73
CA TYR A 449 5.21 6.14 18.48
C TYR A 449 5.67 7.12 17.40
N PRO A 450 6.58 6.72 16.49
CA PRO A 450 7.05 7.58 15.42
C PRO A 450 6.04 7.53 14.27
N LEU A 451 5.27 8.59 14.10
CA LEU A 451 4.26 8.69 13.06
C LEU A 451 4.83 9.41 11.84
N VAL A 452 4.50 8.92 10.67
CA VAL A 452 4.71 9.62 9.40
C VAL A 452 3.34 9.88 8.82
N THR A 453 2.95 11.15 8.77
CA THR A 453 1.62 11.52 8.24
C THR A 453 1.55 11.29 6.74
N LYS A 454 0.44 10.70 6.29
CA LYS A 454 0.10 10.61 4.87
C LYS A 454 -1.27 11.23 4.63
N GLY A 455 -1.57 11.61 3.39
CA GLY A 455 -2.91 12.03 3.01
C GLY A 455 -3.88 10.85 3.15
N GLY A 456 -4.84 10.94 4.07
CA GLY A 456 -5.90 9.96 4.24
C GLY A 456 -7.12 10.22 3.38
N ASP A 457 -7.17 11.37 2.71
CA ASP A 457 -8.28 11.77 1.87
C ASP A 457 -8.34 10.88 0.62
N GLN A 458 -9.53 10.45 0.25
CA GLN A 458 -9.74 9.48 -0.82
C GLN A 458 -10.70 10.05 -1.86
N ILE A 459 -10.37 9.79 -3.11
CA ILE A 459 -11.29 9.98 -4.24
C ILE A 459 -11.75 8.59 -4.65
N GLU A 460 -13.02 8.30 -4.44
CA GLU A 460 -13.64 7.06 -4.85
C GLU A 460 -14.23 7.25 -6.25
N LEU A 461 -13.71 6.49 -7.19
CA LEU A 461 -14.26 6.42 -8.55
C LEU A 461 -14.80 5.02 -8.75
N SER A 462 -16.05 4.91 -9.15
CA SER A 462 -16.61 3.63 -9.58
C SER A 462 -17.44 3.81 -10.85
N ALA A 463 -17.42 2.81 -11.69
CA ALA A 463 -18.23 2.77 -12.89
C ALA A 463 -18.74 1.34 -13.10
N GLY A 464 -19.92 1.23 -13.65
CA GLY A 464 -20.51 -0.03 -14.00
C GLY A 464 -21.35 0.09 -15.28
N TRP A 465 -21.67 -1.02 -15.89
CA TRP A 465 -22.47 -1.09 -17.09
C TRP A 465 -23.80 -1.79 -16.78
N GLY A 466 -24.93 -1.15 -17.08
CA GLY A 466 -26.27 -1.71 -16.90
C GLY A 466 -27.16 -1.55 -18.13
N GLN A 467 -28.42 -1.94 -18.00
CA GLN A 467 -29.41 -1.86 -19.10
C GLN A 467 -29.61 -0.42 -19.63
N THR A 468 -29.45 0.58 -18.77
CA THR A 468 -29.57 2.00 -19.11
C THR A 468 -28.25 2.68 -19.43
N GLY A 469 -27.15 1.91 -19.64
CA GLY A 469 -25.83 2.42 -19.97
C GLY A 469 -24.82 2.40 -18.80
N ILE A 470 -23.84 3.29 -18.88
CA ILE A 470 -22.79 3.39 -17.88
C ILE A 470 -23.28 4.20 -16.67
N VAL A 471 -23.15 3.65 -15.49
CA VAL A 471 -23.35 4.34 -14.22
C VAL A 471 -21.99 4.72 -13.66
N GLY A 472 -21.75 6.00 -13.44
CA GLY A 472 -20.54 6.52 -12.83
C GLY A 472 -20.82 7.07 -11.43
N ARG A 473 -19.90 6.82 -10.49
CA ARG A 473 -19.92 7.41 -9.15
C ARG A 473 -18.59 8.08 -8.86
N ILE A 474 -18.67 9.27 -8.29
CA ILE A 474 -17.53 10.01 -7.75
C ILE A 474 -17.83 10.26 -6.28
N GLY A 475 -16.90 9.86 -5.41
CA GLY A 475 -16.93 10.12 -3.98
C GLY A 475 -15.68 10.88 -3.53
N LEU A 476 -15.86 11.83 -2.64
CA LEU A 476 -14.79 12.52 -1.94
C LEU A 476 -14.93 12.20 -0.46
N LYS A 477 -13.89 11.62 0.12
CA LYS A 477 -13.89 11.23 1.53
C LYS A 477 -12.71 11.87 2.24
N PHE A 478 -13.01 12.75 3.17
CA PHE A 478 -12.07 13.47 4.01
C PHE A 478 -12.01 12.80 5.37
N THR A 479 -10.93 12.11 5.69
CA THR A 479 -10.83 11.21 6.85
C THR A 479 -10.28 11.87 8.11
N ASN A 480 -9.78 13.10 8.01
CA ASN A 480 -9.28 13.89 9.14
C ASN A 480 -10.04 15.21 9.30
N PHE A 481 -11.30 15.24 8.96
CA PHE A 481 -12.11 16.43 9.06
C PHE A 481 -12.21 16.92 10.52
N SER A 482 -12.35 18.24 10.69
CA SER A 482 -12.55 18.87 12.00
C SER A 482 -13.72 19.85 11.94
N MET A 483 -14.82 19.50 12.59
CA MET A 483 -15.97 20.36 12.74
C MET A 483 -15.65 21.61 13.60
N GLN A 484 -14.79 21.46 14.60
CA GLN A 484 -14.33 22.57 15.43
C GLN A 484 -13.58 23.61 14.61
N ASN A 485 -12.71 23.17 13.72
CA ASN A 485 -11.92 24.08 12.88
C ASN A 485 -12.74 24.73 11.76
N LEU A 486 -13.92 24.21 11.44
CA LEU A 486 -14.83 24.80 10.47
C LEU A 486 -15.40 26.13 10.99
N PHE A 487 -15.74 26.19 12.27
CA PHE A 487 -16.40 27.34 12.92
C PHE A 487 -15.46 28.13 13.86
N GLY A 488 -14.26 27.63 14.13
CA GLY A 488 -13.30 28.21 15.08
C GLY A 488 -12.53 29.41 14.50
N LYS A 489 -12.42 30.50 15.29
CA LYS A 489 -11.51 31.62 15.01
C LYS A 489 -10.08 31.19 15.39
N GLY A 490 -9.15 31.09 14.42
CA GLY A 490 -7.74 30.80 14.67
C GLY A 490 -7.29 29.35 14.40
N ALA A 491 -8.14 28.56 13.75
CA ALA A 491 -7.81 27.21 13.36
C ALA A 491 -6.60 27.16 12.42
N LYS A 492 -5.61 26.30 12.71
CA LYS A 492 -4.54 25.96 11.76
C LYS A 492 -5.20 25.26 10.56
N ARG A 493 -5.49 25.99 9.50
CA ARG A 493 -6.01 25.43 8.26
C ARG A 493 -4.82 24.95 7.41
N ALA A 494 -4.55 23.67 7.45
CA ALA A 494 -3.70 23.06 6.45
C ALA A 494 -4.57 22.70 5.23
N GLY A 495 -4.67 23.64 4.28
CA GLY A 495 -5.43 23.44 3.05
C GLY A 495 -6.88 24.01 3.10
N PHE A 496 -7.67 23.70 2.05
CA PHE A 496 -9.03 24.18 1.86
C PHE A 496 -10.04 23.60 2.86
N ILE A 497 -9.79 22.37 3.34
CA ILE A 497 -10.68 21.63 4.24
C ILE A 497 -10.09 21.62 5.64
N PRO A 498 -10.87 22.00 6.70
CA PRO A 498 -10.39 21.96 8.06
C PRO A 498 -10.13 20.53 8.54
N GLN A 499 -8.95 20.32 9.12
CA GLN A 499 -8.44 19.01 9.54
C GLN A 499 -8.00 19.03 11.00
N GLY A 500 -7.88 17.85 11.62
CA GLY A 500 -7.28 17.67 12.94
C GLY A 500 -7.98 16.67 13.88
N ASP A 501 -9.32 16.57 13.83
CA ASP A 501 -10.11 15.81 14.82
C ASP A 501 -10.32 14.33 14.47
N GLY A 502 -9.86 13.89 13.29
CA GLY A 502 -10.06 12.51 12.83
C GLY A 502 -11.52 12.16 12.51
N GLN A 503 -12.36 13.18 12.30
CA GLN A 503 -13.75 13.00 11.83
C GLN A 503 -13.74 12.70 10.33
N THR A 504 -14.79 12.08 9.83
CA THR A 504 -14.95 11.79 8.40
C THR A 504 -16.09 12.59 7.80
N LEU A 505 -15.81 13.33 6.73
CA LEU A 505 -16.80 13.95 5.87
C LEU A 505 -16.75 13.28 4.51
N SER A 506 -17.88 12.74 4.05
CA SER A 506 -17.97 12.13 2.72
C SER A 506 -19.04 12.84 1.90
N ILE A 507 -18.70 13.13 0.64
CA ILE A 507 -19.61 13.70 -0.35
C ILE A 507 -19.55 12.82 -1.57
N SER A 508 -20.69 12.34 -2.06
CA SER A 508 -20.69 11.52 -3.28
C SER A 508 -21.80 11.92 -4.24
N GLY A 509 -21.50 11.77 -5.52
CA GLY A 509 -22.44 11.87 -6.61
C GLY A 509 -22.37 10.64 -7.49
N GLN A 510 -23.52 10.09 -7.86
CA GLN A 510 -23.65 8.95 -8.77
C GLN A 510 -24.64 9.32 -9.87
N THR A 511 -24.31 8.99 -11.09
CA THR A 511 -25.18 9.26 -12.23
C THR A 511 -24.96 8.27 -13.38
N ASN A 512 -26.02 8.01 -14.14
CA ASN A 512 -25.94 7.44 -15.47
C ASN A 512 -26.47 8.41 -16.54
N GLY A 513 -26.28 9.70 -16.29
CA GLY A 513 -26.79 10.76 -17.16
C GLY A 513 -28.20 11.22 -16.76
N THR A 514 -29.20 10.97 -17.62
CA THR A 514 -30.56 11.46 -17.41
C THR A 514 -31.44 10.55 -16.56
N TYR A 515 -31.14 9.24 -16.55
CA TYR A 515 -32.03 8.25 -15.93
C TYR A 515 -31.90 8.13 -14.42
N TYR A 516 -30.68 8.25 -13.92
CA TYR A 516 -30.41 8.13 -12.49
C TYR A 516 -29.40 9.17 -12.02
N GLN A 517 -29.75 9.84 -10.94
CA GLN A 517 -28.89 10.80 -10.24
C GLN A 517 -29.03 10.59 -8.75
N SER A 518 -27.94 10.53 -8.04
CA SER A 518 -27.93 10.42 -6.58
C SER A 518 -26.81 11.24 -6.00
N TYR A 519 -27.09 12.02 -4.98
CA TYR A 519 -26.13 12.84 -4.25
C TYR A 519 -26.25 12.54 -2.77
N SER A 520 -25.12 12.38 -2.10
CA SER A 520 -25.13 12.16 -0.66
C SER A 520 -24.01 12.93 0.03
N ILE A 521 -24.31 13.31 1.26
CA ILE A 521 -23.35 13.87 2.20
C ILE A 521 -23.48 13.12 3.51
N SER A 522 -22.35 12.73 4.10
CA SER A 522 -22.34 12.07 5.40
C SER A 522 -21.19 12.59 6.26
N PHE A 523 -21.49 12.76 7.53
CA PHE A 523 -20.54 13.12 8.57
C PHE A 523 -20.48 12.02 9.62
N LEU A 524 -19.28 11.70 10.08
CA LEU A 524 -19.02 10.67 11.08
C LEU A 524 -18.00 11.19 12.09
N ASP A 525 -18.36 11.20 13.36
CA ASP A 525 -17.43 11.40 14.48
C ASP A 525 -17.26 10.08 15.25
N PRO A 526 -16.10 9.41 15.19
CA PRO A 526 -15.89 8.14 15.88
C PRO A 526 -15.73 8.26 17.41
N TRP A 527 -15.53 9.49 17.91
CA TRP A 527 -15.34 9.77 19.34
C TRP A 527 -16.19 10.93 19.82
N PHE A 528 -17.45 10.90 19.51
CA PHE A 528 -18.38 11.95 19.89
C PHE A 528 -18.35 12.23 21.39
N GLY A 529 -18.10 13.51 21.75
CA GLY A 529 -17.88 13.94 23.13
C GLY A 529 -16.45 13.70 23.64
N GLY A 530 -15.54 13.14 22.86
CA GLY A 530 -14.08 13.06 23.11
C GLY A 530 -13.60 12.07 24.20
N LYS A 531 -14.48 11.60 25.09
CA LYS A 531 -14.10 10.80 26.28
C LYS A 531 -14.24 9.28 26.09
N ARG A 532 -15.09 8.84 25.20
CA ARG A 532 -15.40 7.43 24.95
C ARG A 532 -15.56 7.20 23.46
N PRO A 533 -15.27 5.98 22.96
CA PRO A 533 -15.42 5.64 21.54
C PRO A 533 -16.91 5.48 21.17
N ASN A 534 -17.65 6.56 21.35
CA ASN A 534 -19.05 6.68 20.93
C ASN A 534 -19.06 7.30 19.54
N GLN A 535 -19.62 6.62 18.60
CA GLN A 535 -19.74 7.07 17.21
C GLN A 535 -21.01 7.88 17.05
N PHE A 536 -20.94 9.02 16.37
CA PHE A 536 -22.07 9.81 15.95
C PHE A 536 -22.02 10.00 14.44
N SER A 537 -23.14 9.79 13.76
CA SER A 537 -23.22 9.97 12.32
C SER A 537 -24.47 10.73 11.93
N VAL A 538 -24.33 11.55 10.89
CA VAL A 538 -25.45 12.22 10.21
C VAL A 538 -25.25 12.06 8.73
N SER A 539 -26.30 11.64 8.02
CA SER A 539 -26.25 11.58 6.57
C SER A 539 -27.53 12.14 5.95
N ALA A 540 -27.36 12.72 4.77
CA ALA A 540 -28.46 13.15 3.93
C ALA A 540 -28.20 12.71 2.49
N TYR A 541 -29.24 12.29 1.81
CA TYR A 541 -29.14 11.98 0.40
C TYR A 541 -30.38 12.41 -0.37
N TYR A 542 -30.15 12.68 -1.64
CA TYR A 542 -31.20 12.91 -2.63
C TYR A 542 -30.94 11.99 -3.82
N SER A 543 -31.95 11.32 -4.31
CA SER A 543 -31.86 10.59 -5.57
C SER A 543 -33.09 10.85 -6.44
N LYS A 544 -32.86 10.81 -7.76
CA LYS A 544 -33.89 10.88 -8.78
C LYS A 544 -33.63 9.76 -9.77
N GLN A 545 -34.66 8.99 -10.04
CA GLN A 545 -34.67 7.99 -11.10
C GLN A 545 -35.83 8.27 -12.03
N THR A 546 -35.57 8.27 -13.34
CA THR A 546 -36.58 8.46 -14.36
C THR A 546 -36.76 7.18 -15.17
N ASP A 547 -37.95 7.02 -15.75
CA ASP A 547 -38.25 5.87 -16.58
C ASP A 547 -37.74 6.07 -18.03
N VAL A 548 -37.63 4.97 -18.76
CA VAL A 548 -37.47 4.92 -20.22
C VAL A 548 -38.84 4.87 -20.82
N SER A 549 -39.10 5.58 -21.93
CA SER A 549 -40.40 5.60 -22.53
C SER A 549 -40.80 4.19 -23.07
N ASP A 550 -42.09 3.90 -23.08
CA ASP A 550 -42.64 2.61 -23.52
C ASP A 550 -42.21 2.20 -24.93
N SER A 551 -41.82 3.16 -25.77
CA SER A 551 -41.24 2.89 -27.10
C SER A 551 -39.92 2.13 -27.07
N TYR A 552 -39.19 2.16 -25.93
CA TYR A 552 -37.96 1.39 -25.78
C TYR A 552 -38.22 -0.12 -25.66
N TYR A 553 -39.24 -0.50 -24.89
CA TYR A 553 -39.59 -1.92 -24.68
C TYR A 553 -40.51 -2.48 -25.79
N GLY A 554 -41.44 -1.65 -26.29
CA GLY A 554 -42.42 -2.08 -27.27
C GLY A 554 -41.85 -2.28 -28.68
N SER A 555 -40.93 -1.42 -29.13
CA SER A 555 -40.41 -1.49 -30.49
C SER A 555 -39.37 -2.60 -30.70
N SER A 556 -38.58 -2.94 -29.71
CA SER A 556 -37.53 -3.97 -29.84
C SER A 556 -38.11 -5.39 -29.86
N TYR A 557 -39.05 -5.67 -28.96
CA TYR A 557 -39.61 -7.03 -28.86
C TYR A 557 -40.61 -7.37 -29.99
N TYR A 558 -41.52 -6.45 -30.30
CA TYR A 558 -42.51 -6.66 -31.40
C TYR A 558 -41.86 -6.54 -32.78
N ASN A 559 -40.95 -5.61 -33.00
CA ASN A 559 -40.28 -5.50 -34.32
C ASN A 559 -39.37 -6.69 -34.61
N ASN A 560 -38.62 -7.21 -33.61
CA ASN A 560 -37.83 -8.44 -33.80
C ASN A 560 -38.73 -9.66 -34.03
N TYR A 561 -39.87 -9.78 -33.35
CA TYR A 561 -40.83 -10.87 -33.55
C TYR A 561 -41.51 -10.80 -34.92
N TYR A 562 -41.96 -9.61 -35.35
CA TYR A 562 -42.59 -9.42 -36.70
C TYR A 562 -41.54 -9.54 -37.80
N ASN A 563 -40.33 -9.03 -37.67
CA ASN A 563 -39.28 -9.19 -38.67
C ASN A 563 -38.81 -10.66 -38.80
N TYR A 564 -38.82 -11.41 -37.72
CA TYR A 564 -38.52 -12.85 -37.75
C TYR A 564 -39.65 -13.66 -38.40
N MET A 565 -40.92 -13.31 -38.19
CA MET A 565 -42.06 -14.02 -38.71
C MET A 565 -42.40 -13.68 -40.17
N TYR A 566 -42.08 -12.48 -40.64
CA TYR A 566 -42.51 -11.99 -41.95
C TYR A 566 -41.37 -11.66 -42.94
N GLY A 567 -40.11 -11.92 -42.58
CA GLY A 567 -38.98 -11.92 -43.51
C GLY A 567 -38.63 -10.56 -44.12
N TYR A 568 -38.99 -9.46 -43.49
CA TYR A 568 -38.56 -8.13 -43.92
C TYR A 568 -37.13 -7.83 -43.52
N GLY A 569 -36.28 -7.66 -44.56
CA GLY A 569 -34.84 -7.42 -44.36
C GLY A 569 -34.54 -6.17 -43.53
N SER A 570 -33.47 -6.27 -42.78
CA SER A 570 -32.98 -5.26 -41.87
C SER A 570 -32.74 -3.92 -42.57
N SER A 571 -33.57 -2.94 -42.27
CA SER A 571 -33.15 -1.54 -42.40
C SER A 571 -32.33 -1.19 -41.17
N ASN A 572 -31.04 -0.86 -41.34
CA ASN A 572 -30.15 -0.29 -40.32
C ASN A 572 -30.75 1.05 -39.83
N SER A 573 -31.65 0.97 -38.87
CA SER A 573 -32.03 2.13 -38.07
C SER A 573 -30.92 2.31 -37.03
N TYR A 574 -30.07 3.29 -37.24
CA TYR A 574 -29.28 3.89 -36.15
C TYR A 574 -30.28 4.40 -35.11
N TYR A 575 -30.41 3.67 -34.02
CA TYR A 575 -31.23 4.05 -32.89
C TYR A 575 -30.68 5.34 -32.28
N ASN A 576 -31.39 6.43 -32.42
CA ASN A 576 -31.17 7.67 -31.73
C ASN A 576 -31.52 7.46 -30.23
N TYR A 577 -30.57 7.16 -29.39
CA TYR A 577 -30.71 6.97 -27.93
C TYR A 577 -31.37 8.18 -27.20
N THR A 578 -31.51 9.31 -27.86
CA THR A 578 -32.04 10.55 -27.31
C THR A 578 -33.55 10.60 -27.12
N ASN A 579 -34.33 9.66 -27.68
CA ASN A 579 -35.80 9.71 -27.69
C ASN A 579 -36.50 8.81 -26.66
N TYR A 580 -35.75 8.13 -25.78
CA TYR A 580 -36.34 7.16 -24.84
C TYR A 580 -36.43 7.66 -23.40
N TYR A 581 -35.98 8.88 -23.13
CA TYR A 581 -36.06 9.52 -21.84
C TYR A 581 -37.42 10.15 -21.62
N ASP A 582 -38.12 9.75 -20.55
CA ASP A 582 -39.38 10.35 -20.12
C ASP A 582 -39.19 11.13 -18.79
N PRO A 583 -39.03 12.45 -18.86
CA PRO A 583 -38.77 13.26 -17.65
C PRO A 583 -39.98 13.35 -16.72
N ASP A 584 -41.17 12.99 -17.21
CA ASP A 584 -42.41 13.08 -16.45
C ASP A 584 -42.70 11.83 -15.63
N LYS A 585 -42.03 10.72 -15.93
CA LYS A 585 -42.11 9.50 -15.14
C LYS A 585 -40.89 9.40 -14.22
N TYR A 586 -41.06 9.55 -12.94
CA TYR A 586 -39.94 9.52 -12.00
C TYR A 586 -40.30 9.08 -10.57
N VAL A 587 -39.28 8.58 -9.89
CA VAL A 587 -39.25 8.53 -8.43
C VAL A 587 -38.11 9.43 -7.90
N LYS A 588 -38.44 10.32 -7.01
CA LYS A 588 -37.49 11.15 -6.24
C LYS A 588 -37.48 10.67 -4.80
N MET A 589 -36.29 10.57 -4.21
CA MET A 589 -36.11 10.19 -2.81
C MET A 589 -35.29 11.26 -2.10
N PHE A 590 -35.70 11.63 -0.92
CA PHE A 590 -34.95 12.46 0.00
C PHE A 590 -34.82 11.72 1.31
N GLY A 591 -33.63 11.50 1.79
CA GLY A 591 -33.37 10.81 3.05
C GLY A 591 -32.49 11.64 3.99
N LEU A 592 -32.77 11.48 5.27
CA LEU A 592 -31.99 12.03 6.38
C LEU A 592 -31.83 10.92 7.41
N SER A 593 -30.62 10.67 7.91
CA SER A 593 -30.40 9.74 9.01
C SER A 593 -29.49 10.31 10.08
N VAL A 594 -29.73 9.90 11.32
CA VAL A 594 -28.90 10.21 12.49
C VAL A 594 -28.63 8.92 13.22
N GLY A 595 -27.35 8.62 13.40
CA GLY A 595 -26.88 7.40 14.03
C GLY A 595 -26.04 7.67 15.28
N PHE A 596 -26.20 6.80 16.26
CA PHE A 596 -25.37 6.77 17.46
C PHE A 596 -24.87 5.36 17.69
N GLY A 597 -23.53 5.21 17.80
CA GLY A 597 -22.86 3.95 17.97
C GLY A 597 -21.97 3.90 19.19
N LYS A 598 -21.68 2.69 19.67
CA LYS A 598 -20.78 2.45 20.79
C LYS A 598 -19.98 1.18 20.56
N ARG A 599 -18.66 1.27 20.78
CA ARG A 599 -17.80 0.07 20.84
C ARG A 599 -18.10 -0.68 22.14
N LEU A 600 -18.36 -1.96 22.06
CA LEU A 600 -18.62 -2.82 23.19
C LEU A 600 -17.30 -3.32 23.79
N ARG A 601 -17.34 -3.79 25.03
CA ARG A 601 -16.22 -4.44 25.72
C ARG A 601 -16.42 -5.95 25.86
N TRP A 602 -17.64 -6.39 25.73
CA TRP A 602 -18.09 -7.77 25.85
C TRP A 602 -18.95 -8.14 24.62
N PRO A 603 -18.79 -9.31 24.01
CA PRO A 603 -17.87 -10.42 24.32
C PRO A 603 -16.40 -10.12 24.06
N ASP A 604 -16.10 -9.25 23.09
CA ASP A 604 -14.79 -8.68 22.81
C ASP A 604 -14.95 -7.23 22.35
N ASP A 605 -13.86 -6.50 22.28
CA ASP A 605 -13.88 -5.08 21.91
C ASP A 605 -13.79 -4.81 20.39
N TYR A 606 -13.91 -5.83 19.57
CA TYR A 606 -14.17 -5.73 18.14
C TYR A 606 -15.67 -5.52 17.83
N PHE A 607 -16.55 -5.74 18.80
CA PHE A 607 -17.97 -5.48 18.63
C PHE A 607 -18.31 -3.99 18.75
N SER A 608 -19.18 -3.53 17.86
CA SER A 608 -19.82 -2.22 17.93
C SER A 608 -21.32 -2.36 17.76
N PHE A 609 -22.06 -1.61 18.57
CA PHE A 609 -23.51 -1.48 18.47
C PHE A 609 -23.84 -0.10 17.92
N MET A 610 -24.80 -0.01 17.00
CA MET A 610 -25.26 1.24 16.41
C MET A 610 -26.76 1.28 16.34
N ALA A 611 -27.33 2.40 16.72
CA ALA A 611 -28.76 2.72 16.54
C ALA A 611 -28.85 3.92 15.57
N GLU A 612 -29.62 3.79 14.51
CA GLU A 612 -29.82 4.80 13.48
C GLU A 612 -31.31 5.07 13.30
N LEU A 613 -31.70 6.32 13.40
CA LEU A 613 -33.04 6.80 13.06
C LEU A 613 -32.96 7.44 11.67
N ALA A 614 -33.76 6.95 10.75
CA ALA A 614 -33.79 7.45 9.39
C ALA A 614 -35.20 7.88 8.98
N TYR A 615 -35.27 8.94 8.18
CA TYR A 615 -36.45 9.40 7.50
C TYR A 615 -36.22 9.45 6.00
N THR A 616 -37.10 8.83 5.22
CA THR A 616 -37.05 8.87 3.76
C THR A 616 -38.41 9.26 3.21
N ARG A 617 -38.42 10.26 2.33
CA ARG A 617 -39.59 10.69 1.57
C ARG A 617 -39.46 10.28 0.11
N TYR A 618 -40.45 9.57 -0.39
CA TYR A 618 -40.58 9.18 -1.80
C TYR A 618 -41.62 10.11 -2.46
N ILE A 619 -41.29 10.55 -3.67
CA ILE A 619 -42.18 11.36 -4.51
C ILE A 619 -42.25 10.66 -5.87
N LEU A 620 -43.42 10.15 -6.23
CA LEU A 620 -43.67 9.37 -7.44
C LEU A 620 -44.55 10.16 -8.39
N LYS A 621 -44.21 10.08 -9.66
CA LYS A 621 -45.02 10.61 -10.74
C LYS A 621 -45.03 9.61 -11.89
N SER A 622 -46.20 9.06 -12.21
CA SER A 622 -46.42 8.03 -13.27
C SER A 622 -45.42 6.88 -13.23
N TRP A 623 -45.05 6.45 -12.00
CA TRP A 623 -44.02 5.44 -11.76
C TRP A 623 -44.63 4.04 -11.66
N GLN A 624 -44.50 3.25 -12.75
CA GLN A 624 -45.23 1.98 -12.91
C GLN A 624 -44.61 0.78 -12.18
N TYR A 625 -43.43 0.94 -11.60
CA TYR A 625 -42.68 -0.17 -10.99
C TYR A 625 -43.01 -0.41 -9.51
N PHE A 626 -43.81 0.48 -8.91
CA PHE A 626 -44.32 0.29 -7.54
C PHE A 626 -45.84 0.09 -7.56
N LEU A 627 -46.34 -0.36 -6.40
CA LEU A 627 -47.79 -0.46 -6.19
C LEU A 627 -48.51 0.89 -6.24
N ILE A 628 -47.75 1.97 -6.07
CA ILE A 628 -48.21 3.35 -6.20
C ILE A 628 -47.50 3.97 -7.37
N THR A 629 -48.26 4.51 -8.31
CA THR A 629 -47.71 5.20 -9.48
C THR A 629 -47.51 6.67 -9.23
N ASP A 630 -48.39 7.29 -8.48
CA ASP A 630 -48.43 8.74 -8.22
C ASP A 630 -48.61 9.03 -6.73
N GLY A 631 -47.91 10.02 -6.22
CA GLY A 631 -48.10 10.50 -4.88
C GLY A 631 -46.82 10.57 -4.05
N THR A 632 -46.97 10.58 -2.73
CA THR A 632 -45.85 10.70 -1.79
C THR A 632 -45.95 9.67 -0.68
N CYS A 633 -44.83 9.04 -0.36
CA CYS A 633 -44.74 8.09 0.73
C CYS A 633 -43.66 8.51 1.72
N ASN A 634 -43.86 8.21 2.98
CA ASN A 634 -42.92 8.56 4.06
C ASN A 634 -42.49 7.26 4.78
N ASN A 635 -41.22 7.16 5.07
CA ASN A 635 -40.64 6.07 5.78
C ASN A 635 -39.84 6.61 6.97
N ILE A 636 -40.25 6.29 8.19
CA ILE A 636 -39.45 6.51 9.39
C ILE A 636 -39.07 5.14 9.92
N ASN A 637 -37.78 4.88 10.04
CA ASN A 637 -37.33 3.62 10.59
C ASN A 637 -36.21 3.80 11.63
N LEU A 638 -36.21 2.90 12.58
CA LEU A 638 -35.12 2.71 13.54
C LEU A 638 -34.38 1.44 13.17
N THR A 639 -33.08 1.57 12.91
CA THR A 639 -32.20 0.46 12.63
C THR A 639 -31.25 0.24 13.81
N LEU A 640 -31.24 -0.96 14.35
CA LEU A 640 -30.27 -1.42 15.35
C LEU A 640 -29.31 -2.38 14.67
N SER A 641 -28.01 -2.08 14.76
CA SER A 641 -26.96 -2.89 14.13
C SER A 641 -25.92 -3.32 15.13
N LEU A 642 -25.52 -4.58 15.05
CA LEU A 642 -24.41 -5.17 15.77
C LEU A 642 -23.34 -5.58 14.74
N ASN A 643 -22.16 -4.96 14.84
CA ASN A 643 -21.06 -5.22 13.93
C ASN A 643 -19.85 -5.74 14.71
N ARG A 644 -19.10 -6.66 14.09
CA ARG A 644 -17.80 -7.10 14.58
C ARG A 644 -16.84 -7.17 13.41
N THR A 645 -15.65 -6.59 13.55
CA THR A 645 -14.61 -6.65 12.53
C THR A 645 -13.28 -6.93 13.21
N SER A 646 -12.75 -8.13 12.98
CA SER A 646 -11.47 -8.60 13.55
C SER A 646 -10.47 -8.99 12.46
N THR A 647 -10.65 -8.46 11.24
CA THR A 647 -9.74 -8.73 10.12
C THR A 647 -8.39 -8.05 10.31
N ASP A 648 -7.34 -8.72 9.85
CA ASP A 648 -5.96 -8.25 9.94
C ASP A 648 -5.63 -7.14 8.92
N HIS A 649 -6.35 -7.07 7.80
CA HIS A 649 -6.12 -6.06 6.75
C HIS A 649 -7.44 -5.63 6.10
N PRO A 650 -7.63 -4.32 5.82
CA PRO A 650 -8.90 -3.82 5.30
C PRO A 650 -9.20 -4.24 3.84
N PHE A 651 -8.18 -4.41 2.99
CA PHE A 651 -8.37 -4.67 1.55
C PHE A 651 -8.13 -6.12 1.15
N TYR A 652 -7.20 -6.79 1.79
CA TYR A 652 -6.90 -8.20 1.57
C TYR A 652 -6.78 -8.91 2.91
N PRO A 653 -7.91 -9.20 3.57
CA PRO A 653 -7.90 -9.94 4.82
C PRO A 653 -7.36 -11.35 4.60
N ARG A 654 -6.44 -11.76 5.48
CA ARG A 654 -5.87 -13.10 5.49
C ARG A 654 -6.41 -13.93 6.65
N SER A 655 -6.74 -13.25 7.74
CA SER A 655 -7.28 -13.87 8.95
C SER A 655 -8.36 -12.99 9.58
N GLY A 656 -9.17 -13.59 10.44
CA GLY A 656 -10.22 -12.91 11.16
C GLY A 656 -11.59 -13.05 10.55
N SER A 657 -12.55 -12.30 11.07
CA SER A 657 -13.94 -12.38 10.64
C SER A 657 -14.64 -11.02 10.69
N GLU A 658 -15.69 -10.92 9.89
CA GLU A 658 -16.63 -9.82 9.90
C GLU A 658 -18.03 -10.37 10.14
N PHE A 659 -18.74 -9.74 11.04
CA PHE A 659 -20.12 -10.07 11.38
C PHE A 659 -20.94 -8.79 11.34
N HIS A 660 -22.09 -8.83 10.70
CA HIS A 660 -23.07 -7.77 10.71
C HIS A 660 -24.46 -8.36 10.89
N PHE A 661 -25.15 -7.89 11.91
CA PHE A 661 -26.55 -8.18 12.13
C PHE A 661 -27.30 -6.89 12.34
N SER A 662 -28.40 -6.69 11.61
CA SER A 662 -29.22 -5.49 11.78
C SER A 662 -30.71 -5.82 11.74
N VAL A 663 -31.45 -5.05 12.50
CA VAL A 663 -32.90 -5.04 12.53
C VAL A 663 -33.38 -3.62 12.30
N SER A 664 -34.08 -3.40 11.20
CA SER A 664 -34.72 -2.13 10.89
C SER A 664 -36.23 -2.29 11.10
N ALA A 665 -36.83 -1.39 11.79
CA ALA A 665 -38.28 -1.43 12.10
C ALA A 665 -38.90 -0.04 11.95
N THR A 666 -40.04 0.02 11.31
CA THR A 666 -40.90 1.20 11.28
C THR A 666 -41.94 1.13 12.38
N PRO A 667 -42.58 2.24 12.79
CA PRO A 667 -43.77 2.15 13.60
C PRO A 667 -44.86 1.33 12.91
N PRO A 668 -45.55 0.46 13.62
CA PRO A 668 -46.62 -0.40 13.06
C PRO A 668 -47.93 0.39 12.95
N TYR A 669 -47.99 1.31 12.01
CA TYR A 669 -49.15 2.24 11.82
C TYR A 669 -50.46 1.50 11.64
N SER A 670 -50.44 0.34 10.93
CA SER A 670 -51.62 -0.48 10.65
C SER A 670 -52.27 -1.09 11.89
N LEU A 671 -51.52 -1.14 13.02
CA LEU A 671 -52.05 -1.64 14.29
C LEU A 671 -52.75 -0.52 15.10
N TRP A 672 -52.55 0.71 14.76
CA TRP A 672 -52.99 1.87 15.56
C TRP A 672 -54.03 2.74 14.88
N ASP A 673 -54.11 2.73 13.54
CA ASP A 673 -54.93 3.67 12.77
C ASP A 673 -56.37 3.19 12.48
N GLY A 674 -56.67 1.91 12.86
CA GLY A 674 -57.99 1.33 12.74
C GLY A 674 -58.51 1.14 11.30
N LYS A 675 -57.65 1.21 10.28
CA LYS A 675 -58.04 1.10 8.87
C LYS A 675 -58.11 -0.39 8.46
N ASN A 676 -59.07 -0.68 7.59
CA ASN A 676 -59.15 -2.01 6.96
C ASN A 676 -58.32 -2.10 5.70
N TYR A 677 -57.04 -2.50 5.88
CA TYR A 677 -56.07 -2.61 4.79
C TYR A 677 -56.36 -3.76 3.79
N LYS A 678 -57.30 -4.69 4.14
CA LYS A 678 -57.74 -5.73 3.22
C LYS A 678 -58.53 -5.17 2.05
N ASP A 679 -59.39 -4.21 2.32
CA ASP A 679 -60.31 -3.63 1.31
C ASP A 679 -59.69 -2.42 0.61
N LEU A 680 -58.69 -1.78 1.22
CA LEU A 680 -58.01 -0.60 0.69
C LEU A 680 -57.09 -0.98 -0.48
N ALA A 681 -57.30 -0.40 -1.64
CA ALA A 681 -56.58 -0.62 -2.89
C ALA A 681 -56.55 -2.11 -3.28
N ASN A 682 -57.70 -2.78 -3.24
CA ASN A 682 -57.87 -4.20 -3.59
C ASN A 682 -58.29 -4.44 -5.05
N ASN A 683 -58.91 -3.43 -5.68
CA ASN A 683 -59.38 -3.51 -7.05
C ASN A 683 -58.61 -2.58 -8.00
N TYR A 684 -57.71 -3.17 -8.80
CA TYR A 684 -56.87 -2.42 -9.77
C TYR A 684 -57.68 -1.70 -10.86
N GLN A 685 -58.94 -2.11 -11.10
CA GLN A 685 -59.80 -1.51 -12.11
C GLN A 685 -60.64 -0.36 -11.53
N SER A 686 -60.58 -0.11 -10.25
CA SER A 686 -61.31 0.99 -9.60
C SER A 686 -60.71 2.34 -9.97
N ALA A 687 -61.55 3.31 -10.28
CA ALA A 687 -61.13 4.70 -10.48
C ALA A 687 -60.47 5.31 -9.20
N SER A 688 -60.82 4.79 -8.03
CA SER A 688 -60.26 5.23 -6.74
C SER A 688 -58.95 4.53 -6.37
N TYR A 689 -58.49 3.51 -7.14
CA TYR A 689 -57.35 2.68 -6.79
C TYR A 689 -56.09 3.46 -6.41
N GLN A 690 -55.73 4.46 -7.20
CA GLN A 690 -54.53 5.26 -6.94
C GLN A 690 -54.64 6.09 -5.67
N ALA A 691 -55.81 6.65 -5.41
CA ALA A 691 -56.07 7.40 -4.17
C ALA A 691 -56.03 6.49 -2.94
N GLU A 692 -56.62 5.30 -3.05
CA GLU A 692 -56.60 4.28 -1.99
C GLU A 692 -55.18 3.72 -1.78
N ALA A 693 -54.40 3.52 -2.84
CA ALA A 693 -53.00 3.09 -2.75
C ALA A 693 -52.14 4.17 -2.10
N GLN A 694 -52.35 5.44 -2.43
CA GLN A 694 -51.67 6.56 -1.79
C GLN A 694 -52.00 6.64 -0.31
N GLU A 695 -53.26 6.44 0.07
CA GLU A 695 -53.67 6.40 1.48
C GLU A 695 -53.05 5.20 2.22
N LYS A 696 -53.05 4.00 1.60
CA LYS A 696 -52.47 2.75 2.12
C LYS A 696 -51.00 2.91 2.45
N TYR A 697 -50.25 3.52 1.53
CA TYR A 697 -48.77 3.59 1.60
C TYR A 697 -48.21 4.97 1.96
N ARG A 698 -49.07 5.91 2.39
CA ARG A 698 -48.62 7.23 2.86
C ARG A 698 -47.54 7.13 3.94
N TRP A 699 -47.69 6.19 4.84
CA TRP A 699 -46.72 5.79 5.85
C TRP A 699 -46.34 4.33 5.62
N ILE A 700 -45.10 4.12 5.24
CA ILE A 700 -44.54 2.80 4.96
C ILE A 700 -44.31 2.08 6.26
N GLU A 701 -44.64 0.80 6.32
CA GLU A 701 -44.38 -0.03 7.46
C GLU A 701 -43.76 -1.37 7.09
N TYR A 702 -42.74 -1.78 7.84
CA TYR A 702 -42.04 -3.07 7.72
C TYR A 702 -41.16 -3.34 8.92
N HIS A 703 -40.72 -4.58 9.02
CA HIS A 703 -39.53 -4.94 9.77
C HIS A 703 -38.59 -5.71 8.86
N LYS A 704 -37.30 -5.34 8.89
CA LYS A 704 -36.27 -5.87 8.02
C LYS A 704 -35.12 -6.43 8.85
N TRP A 705 -34.74 -7.67 8.58
CA TRP A 705 -33.68 -8.38 9.29
C TRP A 705 -32.59 -8.70 8.32
N LYS A 706 -31.34 -8.37 8.64
CA LYS A 706 -30.18 -8.68 7.82
C LYS A 706 -29.12 -9.34 8.66
N PHE A 707 -28.54 -10.36 8.09
CA PHE A 707 -27.39 -11.06 8.64
C PHE A 707 -26.35 -11.21 7.57
N LYS A 708 -25.08 -10.85 7.90
CA LYS A 708 -23.93 -11.02 7.03
C LYS A 708 -22.76 -11.48 7.87
N PHE A 709 -22.12 -12.54 7.43
CA PHE A 709 -20.93 -13.08 8.05
C PHE A 709 -19.90 -13.38 6.97
N ARG A 710 -18.65 -12.96 7.20
CA ARG A 710 -17.48 -13.33 6.41
C ARG A 710 -16.38 -13.82 7.33
N SER A 711 -15.70 -14.90 6.93
CA SER A 711 -14.54 -15.42 7.63
C SER A 711 -13.38 -15.60 6.66
N PHE A 712 -12.19 -15.33 7.12
CA PHE A 712 -10.96 -15.44 6.36
C PHE A 712 -10.02 -16.40 7.09
N THR A 713 -9.64 -17.48 6.40
CA THR A 713 -8.80 -18.54 6.97
C THR A 713 -7.62 -18.79 6.07
N PRO A 714 -6.39 -18.53 6.51
CA PRO A 714 -5.20 -18.86 5.73
C PRO A 714 -5.02 -20.38 5.71
N LEU A 715 -4.76 -20.94 4.54
CA LEU A 715 -4.59 -22.41 4.38
C LEU A 715 -3.18 -22.88 4.70
N ALA A 716 -2.25 -21.99 4.96
CA ALA A 716 -0.89 -22.30 5.41
C ALA A 716 -0.30 -21.11 6.18
N SER A 717 0.68 -21.36 7.02
CA SER A 717 1.38 -20.35 7.84
C SER A 717 2.44 -19.55 7.10
N ILE A 718 2.29 -19.33 5.80
CA ILE A 718 3.24 -18.56 4.97
C ILE A 718 2.60 -17.25 4.48
N VAL A 719 3.42 -16.23 4.27
CA VAL A 719 2.95 -14.89 3.87
C VAL A 719 2.12 -14.90 2.58
N LYS A 720 2.45 -15.75 1.62
CA LYS A 720 1.70 -15.91 0.35
C LYS A 720 0.78 -17.14 0.37
N ALA A 721 0.27 -17.52 1.52
CA ALA A 721 -0.70 -18.61 1.61
C ALA A 721 -2.00 -18.28 0.89
N PRO A 722 -2.64 -19.27 0.25
CA PRO A 722 -4.02 -19.10 -0.16
C PRO A 722 -4.92 -18.85 1.05
N VAL A 723 -5.93 -18.01 0.86
CA VAL A 723 -6.91 -17.68 1.90
C VAL A 723 -8.28 -18.18 1.47
N LEU A 724 -8.93 -18.94 2.33
CA LEU A 724 -10.32 -19.33 2.14
C LEU A 724 -11.21 -18.26 2.77
N MET A 725 -12.01 -17.60 1.95
CA MET A 725 -13.08 -16.71 2.40
C MET A 725 -14.41 -17.45 2.33
N THR A 726 -15.13 -17.42 3.43
CA THR A 726 -16.50 -17.95 3.53
C THR A 726 -17.44 -16.78 3.80
N ARG A 727 -18.54 -16.69 3.04
CA ARG A 727 -19.59 -15.68 3.22
C ARG A 727 -20.94 -16.35 3.40
N VAL A 728 -21.74 -15.81 4.31
CA VAL A 728 -23.14 -16.18 4.53
C VAL A 728 -23.94 -14.91 4.73
N GLU A 729 -24.97 -14.71 3.91
CA GLU A 729 -25.84 -13.53 3.98
C GLU A 729 -27.31 -13.95 3.90
N PHE A 730 -28.14 -13.32 4.72
CA PHE A 730 -29.59 -13.44 4.69
C PHE A 730 -30.23 -12.08 4.85
N GLY A 731 -31.32 -11.88 4.15
CA GLY A 731 -32.19 -10.74 4.36
C GLY A 731 -33.64 -11.17 4.36
N LEU A 732 -34.39 -10.67 5.33
CA LEU A 732 -35.83 -10.94 5.48
C LEU A 732 -36.56 -9.62 5.65
N LEU A 733 -37.59 -9.39 4.84
CA LEU A 733 -38.46 -8.24 4.91
C LEU A 733 -39.88 -8.67 5.27
N GLY A 734 -40.29 -8.43 6.51
CA GLY A 734 -41.61 -8.74 7.00
C GLY A 734 -42.55 -7.54 7.03
N ALA A 735 -43.82 -7.79 7.21
CA ALA A 735 -44.87 -6.82 7.37
C ALA A 735 -45.69 -7.09 8.64
N TYR A 736 -46.10 -6.05 9.37
CA TYR A 736 -46.97 -6.19 10.53
C TYR A 736 -48.40 -6.54 10.11
N ASN A 737 -48.81 -6.08 8.95
CA ASN A 737 -50.08 -6.41 8.32
C ASN A 737 -49.86 -7.09 6.97
N ARG A 738 -50.37 -8.27 6.76
CA ARG A 738 -50.22 -9.03 5.52
C ARG A 738 -50.76 -8.34 4.27
N TYR A 739 -51.67 -7.39 4.43
CA TYR A 739 -52.29 -6.63 3.34
C TYR A 739 -51.55 -5.30 3.06
N LYS A 740 -50.56 -4.93 3.89
CA LYS A 740 -49.77 -3.71 3.76
C LYS A 740 -48.26 -4.03 3.68
N LYS A 741 -47.86 -4.88 2.73
CA LYS A 741 -46.45 -5.17 2.50
C LYS A 741 -45.76 -3.96 1.89
N SER A 742 -44.57 -3.59 2.37
CA SER A 742 -43.80 -2.47 1.82
C SER A 742 -43.39 -2.75 0.37
N PRO A 743 -43.63 -1.82 -0.55
CA PRO A 743 -43.16 -1.95 -1.94
C PRO A 743 -41.73 -1.45 -2.16
N PHE A 744 -41.10 -0.78 -1.18
CA PHE A 744 -39.87 -0.03 -1.37
C PHE A 744 -38.61 -0.70 -0.84
N GLU A 745 -38.69 -1.57 0.15
CA GLU A 745 -37.54 -2.14 0.86
C GLU A 745 -37.17 -3.56 0.40
N THR A 746 -37.64 -3.93 -0.77
CA THR A 746 -37.47 -5.26 -1.36
C THR A 746 -36.04 -5.48 -1.87
N TYR A 747 -35.70 -6.73 -2.15
CA TYR A 747 -34.38 -7.14 -2.63
C TYR A 747 -34.40 -7.41 -4.14
N TYR A 748 -33.35 -6.96 -4.81
CA TYR A 748 -33.09 -7.19 -6.23
C TYR A 748 -31.83 -8.08 -6.32
N VAL A 749 -32.00 -9.34 -6.70
CA VAL A 749 -30.96 -10.37 -6.57
C VAL A 749 -30.51 -10.86 -7.95
N GLY A 750 -29.19 -10.93 -8.15
CA GLY A 750 -28.53 -11.34 -9.39
C GLY A 750 -27.52 -10.30 -9.89
N GLY A 751 -26.62 -10.72 -10.76
CA GLY A 751 -25.64 -9.88 -11.42
C GLY A 751 -24.49 -9.43 -10.52
N ASP A 752 -24.02 -8.21 -10.75
CA ASP A 752 -22.88 -7.60 -10.09
C ASP A 752 -23.21 -6.89 -8.76
N GLY A 753 -24.47 -6.82 -8.39
CA GLY A 753 -24.91 -6.19 -7.13
C GLY A 753 -24.79 -4.68 -7.07
N MET A 754 -24.52 -4.00 -8.18
CA MET A 754 -24.40 -2.55 -8.22
C MET A 754 -25.76 -1.88 -8.29
N SER A 755 -25.98 -0.87 -7.46
CA SER A 755 -27.20 -0.06 -7.49
C SER A 755 -27.24 0.87 -8.71
N GLY A 756 -28.43 1.16 -9.23
CA GLY A 756 -28.61 2.00 -10.42
C GLY A 756 -28.74 1.24 -11.74
N TYR A 757 -28.62 -0.09 -11.70
CA TYR A 757 -28.83 -0.95 -12.87
C TYR A 757 -30.28 -1.31 -13.12
N SER A 758 -31.10 -1.35 -12.11
CA SER A 758 -32.51 -1.66 -12.28
C SER A 758 -33.28 -0.43 -12.70
N THR A 759 -34.00 -0.55 -13.79
CA THR A 759 -34.81 0.52 -14.37
C THR A 759 -36.02 0.91 -13.54
N GLY A 760 -36.24 0.34 -12.36
CA GLY A 760 -37.52 0.57 -11.71
C GLY A 760 -37.59 0.43 -10.23
N TYR A 761 -36.56 -0.04 -9.57
CA TYR A 761 -36.68 -0.47 -8.19
C TYR A 761 -35.77 0.32 -7.25
N ALA A 762 -36.33 1.10 -6.36
CA ALA A 762 -35.61 1.66 -5.22
C ALA A 762 -35.37 0.56 -4.19
N THR A 763 -34.73 -0.52 -4.54
CA THR A 763 -34.52 -1.70 -3.72
C THR A 763 -33.05 -1.93 -3.47
N GLU A 764 -32.76 -2.76 -2.51
CA GLU A 764 -31.39 -3.17 -2.22
C GLU A 764 -30.92 -4.22 -3.22
N THR A 765 -29.79 -3.96 -3.89
CA THR A 765 -29.23 -4.87 -4.88
C THR A 765 -28.28 -5.85 -4.20
N ILE A 766 -28.44 -7.15 -4.49
CA ILE A 766 -27.61 -8.23 -3.99
C ILE A 766 -26.99 -8.94 -5.19
N GLY A 767 -25.66 -8.91 -5.27
CA GLY A 767 -24.94 -9.58 -6.35
C GLY A 767 -25.04 -11.11 -6.23
N LEU A 768 -25.18 -11.78 -7.38
CA LEU A 768 -25.00 -13.22 -7.53
C LEU A 768 -24.37 -13.48 -8.89
N ARG A 769 -23.08 -13.79 -8.88
CA ARG A 769 -22.26 -13.93 -10.07
C ARG A 769 -22.72 -15.13 -10.94
N GLY A 770 -22.66 -15.00 -12.26
CA GLY A 770 -23.14 -15.99 -13.22
C GLY A 770 -24.62 -15.91 -13.56
N TYR A 771 -25.31 -14.89 -13.04
CA TYR A 771 -26.71 -14.60 -13.32
C TYR A 771 -26.89 -13.16 -13.78
N ASP A 772 -27.89 -12.90 -14.60
CA ASP A 772 -28.24 -11.55 -15.05
C ASP A 772 -28.71 -10.70 -13.86
N ASN A 773 -28.54 -9.38 -13.97
CA ASN A 773 -28.97 -8.44 -12.95
C ASN A 773 -30.45 -8.59 -12.63
N GLY A 774 -30.79 -8.86 -11.36
CA GLY A 774 -32.14 -9.00 -10.86
C GLY A 774 -32.91 -10.25 -11.33
N SER A 775 -32.26 -11.15 -12.05
CA SER A 775 -32.92 -12.32 -12.64
C SER A 775 -33.39 -13.37 -11.64
N ILE A 776 -32.91 -13.31 -10.40
CA ILE A 776 -33.25 -14.24 -9.33
C ILE A 776 -34.47 -13.76 -8.54
N ALA A 777 -34.77 -12.46 -8.54
CA ALA A 777 -35.98 -11.94 -7.94
C ALA A 777 -37.20 -12.54 -8.61
N GLY A 778 -38.22 -12.87 -7.84
CA GLY A 778 -39.34 -13.74 -8.18
C GLY A 778 -39.98 -13.59 -9.54
N ALA A 779 -40.80 -14.56 -9.94
CA ALA A 779 -41.48 -14.60 -11.24
C ALA A 779 -42.22 -13.31 -11.56
N ASN A 780 -42.14 -12.85 -12.81
CA ASN A 780 -42.82 -11.66 -13.34
C ASN A 780 -42.37 -10.31 -12.76
N GLY A 781 -41.07 -10.16 -12.39
CA GLY A 781 -40.56 -8.91 -11.86
C GLY A 781 -41.04 -8.60 -10.43
N ASN A 782 -41.59 -9.58 -9.74
CA ASN A 782 -42.04 -9.42 -8.36
C ASN A 782 -40.88 -9.21 -7.39
N ASN A 783 -41.11 -8.29 -6.51
CA ASN A 783 -40.16 -7.93 -5.45
C ASN A 783 -39.83 -9.11 -4.55
N ALA A 784 -38.54 -9.30 -4.23
CA ALA A 784 -38.13 -10.29 -3.27
C ALA A 784 -38.20 -9.74 -1.84
N TYR A 785 -38.87 -10.49 -0.96
CA TYR A 785 -39.02 -10.19 0.47
C TYR A 785 -38.04 -10.96 1.33
N ALA A 786 -37.36 -11.95 0.74
CA ALA A 786 -36.26 -12.64 1.39
C ALA A 786 -35.18 -13.00 0.38
N TYR A 787 -33.93 -13.06 0.84
CA TYR A 787 -32.84 -13.59 0.06
C TYR A 787 -31.88 -14.39 0.92
N SER A 788 -31.16 -15.30 0.27
CA SER A 788 -29.96 -15.94 0.83
C SER A 788 -28.81 -15.85 -0.16
N ARG A 789 -27.60 -15.76 0.34
CA ARG A 789 -26.36 -15.84 -0.43
C ARG A 789 -25.29 -16.52 0.39
N MET A 790 -24.62 -17.50 -0.20
CA MET A 790 -23.47 -18.18 0.38
C MET A 790 -22.35 -18.21 -0.65
N THR A 791 -21.12 -17.95 -0.21
CA THR A 791 -19.94 -17.93 -1.08
C THR A 791 -18.79 -18.63 -0.38
N LEU A 792 -18.13 -19.53 -1.11
CA LEU A 792 -16.80 -20.05 -0.78
C LEU A 792 -15.85 -19.52 -1.83
N GLU A 793 -14.83 -18.78 -1.41
CA GLU A 793 -13.89 -18.13 -2.33
C GLU A 793 -12.45 -18.42 -1.88
N LEU A 794 -11.69 -19.06 -2.75
CA LEU A 794 -10.26 -19.30 -2.56
C LEU A 794 -9.48 -18.15 -3.21
N ARG A 795 -8.78 -17.37 -2.41
CA ARG A 795 -7.96 -16.22 -2.82
C ARG A 795 -6.50 -16.62 -2.83
N TYR A 796 -5.80 -16.34 -3.92
CA TYR A 796 -4.37 -16.57 -4.05
C TYR A 796 -3.65 -15.26 -4.33
N PRO A 797 -2.75 -14.81 -3.44
CA PRO A 797 -2.02 -13.56 -3.65
C PRO A 797 -0.95 -13.74 -4.73
N LEU A 798 -1.07 -12.97 -5.79
CA LEU A 798 -0.07 -12.91 -6.88
C LEU A 798 1.04 -11.91 -6.53
N MET A 799 0.65 -10.73 -6.04
CA MET A 799 1.55 -9.67 -5.62
C MET A 799 0.95 -8.95 -4.41
N LEU A 800 1.69 -8.89 -3.32
CA LEU A 800 1.36 -8.15 -2.09
C LEU A 800 2.55 -7.26 -1.76
N GLU A 801 2.84 -6.25 -2.56
CA GLU A 801 4.01 -5.38 -2.40
C GLU A 801 3.59 -3.91 -2.45
N GLY A 802 3.95 -3.16 -1.41
CA GLY A 802 3.68 -1.74 -1.31
C GLY A 802 2.19 -1.39 -1.36
N SER A 803 1.85 -0.39 -2.13
CA SER A 803 0.49 0.14 -2.26
C SER A 803 -0.41 -0.63 -3.24
N THR A 804 0.13 -1.61 -3.98
CA THR A 804 -0.61 -2.38 -5.00
C THR A 804 -0.72 -3.84 -4.60
N ASN A 805 -1.94 -4.34 -4.43
CA ASN A 805 -2.21 -5.74 -4.16
C ASN A 805 -2.91 -6.37 -5.36
N ILE A 806 -2.39 -7.51 -5.84
CA ILE A 806 -3.00 -8.28 -6.92
C ILE A 806 -3.22 -9.71 -6.43
N TYR A 807 -4.45 -10.19 -6.53
CA TYR A 807 -4.77 -11.56 -6.22
C TYR A 807 -5.75 -12.18 -7.20
N ALA A 808 -5.57 -13.47 -7.45
CA ALA A 808 -6.52 -14.29 -8.18
C ALA A 808 -7.50 -14.95 -7.20
N LEU A 809 -8.68 -15.26 -7.68
CA LEU A 809 -9.69 -15.95 -6.90
C LEU A 809 -10.43 -16.99 -7.73
N ALA A 810 -10.88 -18.03 -7.05
CA ALA A 810 -11.84 -19.01 -7.56
C ALA A 810 -12.96 -19.14 -6.56
N PHE A 811 -14.19 -19.23 -7.02
CA PHE A 811 -15.35 -19.22 -6.11
C PHE A 811 -16.43 -20.22 -6.51
N LEU A 812 -17.15 -20.64 -5.49
CA LEU A 812 -18.46 -21.29 -5.56
C LEU A 812 -19.46 -20.38 -4.86
N GLU A 813 -20.52 -20.04 -5.52
CA GLU A 813 -21.53 -19.12 -5.00
C GLU A 813 -22.91 -19.71 -5.19
N GLY A 814 -23.78 -19.51 -4.21
CA GLY A 814 -25.17 -19.92 -4.26
C GLY A 814 -26.05 -18.88 -3.60
N GLY A 815 -27.23 -18.67 -4.15
CA GLY A 815 -28.19 -17.73 -3.60
C GLY A 815 -29.56 -17.90 -4.20
N ASN A 816 -30.56 -17.32 -3.56
CA ASN A 816 -31.93 -17.33 -4.04
C ASN A 816 -32.71 -16.14 -3.45
N ALA A 817 -33.88 -15.89 -4.01
CA ALA A 817 -34.79 -14.86 -3.57
C ALA A 817 -36.22 -15.39 -3.52
N TRP A 818 -37.02 -14.93 -2.55
CA TRP A 818 -38.40 -15.35 -2.35
C TRP A 818 -39.33 -14.15 -2.25
N SER A 819 -40.44 -14.24 -2.93
CA SER A 819 -41.52 -13.24 -2.85
C SER A 819 -42.39 -13.35 -1.59
N ASP A 820 -42.22 -14.43 -0.83
CA ASP A 820 -42.87 -14.64 0.46
C ASP A 820 -41.88 -15.18 1.48
N ILE A 821 -41.80 -14.52 2.63
CA ILE A 821 -40.91 -14.88 3.74
C ILE A 821 -41.22 -16.27 4.29
N ASN A 822 -42.50 -16.72 4.22
CA ASN A 822 -42.88 -18.04 4.68
C ASN A 822 -42.32 -19.17 3.79
N LYS A 823 -41.90 -18.87 2.58
CA LYS A 823 -41.27 -19.80 1.64
C LYS A 823 -39.77 -19.81 1.71
N PHE A 824 -39.20 -19.03 2.63
CA PHE A 824 -37.76 -18.92 2.78
C PHE A 824 -37.13 -20.27 3.15
N ASN A 825 -36.23 -20.75 2.26
CA ASN A 825 -35.40 -21.92 2.50
C ASN A 825 -33.97 -21.64 2.06
N PRO A 826 -33.04 -21.33 2.97
CA PRO A 826 -31.69 -20.88 2.62
C PRO A 826 -30.86 -21.91 1.82
N PHE A 827 -31.30 -23.19 1.78
CA PHE A 827 -30.63 -24.26 1.06
C PHE A 827 -31.18 -24.50 -0.36
N ASP A 828 -32.29 -23.88 -0.71
CA ASP A 828 -32.78 -23.84 -2.10
C ASP A 828 -32.04 -22.73 -2.88
N MET A 829 -30.85 -23.06 -3.39
CA MET A 829 -29.94 -22.10 -3.99
C MET A 829 -29.77 -22.28 -5.50
N LYS A 830 -29.78 -21.19 -6.22
CA LYS A 830 -29.24 -21.08 -7.57
C LYS A 830 -27.72 -20.98 -7.46
N ARG A 831 -26.98 -21.87 -8.12
CA ARG A 831 -25.54 -22.07 -7.91
C ARG A 831 -24.73 -21.57 -9.08
N SER A 832 -23.55 -21.05 -8.80
CA SER A 832 -22.57 -20.67 -9.82
C SER A 832 -21.15 -20.99 -9.35
N ALA A 833 -20.25 -21.07 -10.31
CA ALA A 833 -18.82 -21.18 -10.07
C ALA A 833 -18.08 -20.22 -11.00
N GLY A 834 -16.90 -19.76 -10.60
CA GLY A 834 -16.15 -18.84 -11.42
C GLY A 834 -14.75 -18.60 -10.92
N VAL A 835 -14.05 -17.78 -11.70
CA VAL A 835 -12.68 -17.32 -11.40
C VAL A 835 -12.60 -15.82 -11.64
N GLY A 836 -11.66 -15.16 -10.96
CA GLY A 836 -11.48 -13.73 -11.14
C GLY A 836 -10.12 -13.25 -10.70
N VAL A 837 -9.88 -11.99 -10.99
CA VAL A 837 -8.67 -11.26 -10.58
C VAL A 837 -9.08 -9.94 -9.95
N ARG A 838 -8.38 -9.57 -8.90
CA ARG A 838 -8.52 -8.28 -8.21
C ARG A 838 -7.21 -7.54 -8.23
N ILE A 839 -7.28 -6.24 -8.43
CA ILE A 839 -6.18 -5.30 -8.41
C ILE A 839 -6.58 -4.13 -7.51
N LEU A 840 -5.85 -3.92 -6.44
CA LEU A 840 -5.99 -2.72 -5.61
C LEU A 840 -5.00 -1.68 -6.09
N LEU A 841 -5.50 -0.54 -6.54
CA LEU A 841 -4.70 0.59 -6.95
C LEU A 841 -4.84 1.74 -5.94
N PRO A 842 -3.74 2.45 -5.58
CA PRO A 842 -3.72 3.41 -4.49
C PRO A 842 -4.74 4.54 -4.57
N MET A 843 -5.06 5.03 -5.75
CA MET A 843 -5.97 6.17 -5.94
C MET A 843 -7.35 5.77 -6.51
N VAL A 844 -7.45 4.60 -7.09
CA VAL A 844 -8.66 4.13 -7.80
C VAL A 844 -9.48 3.18 -6.95
N GLY A 845 -8.83 2.51 -5.98
CA GLY A 845 -9.47 1.48 -5.16
C GLY A 845 -9.37 0.09 -5.77
N LEU A 846 -10.27 -0.79 -5.37
CA LEU A 846 -10.33 -2.17 -5.82
C LEU A 846 -10.96 -2.27 -7.21
N MET A 847 -10.25 -2.88 -8.14
CA MET A 847 -10.75 -3.23 -9.48
C MET A 847 -10.74 -4.74 -9.67
N GLY A 848 -11.68 -5.27 -10.43
CA GLY A 848 -11.71 -6.68 -10.70
C GLY A 848 -12.51 -7.09 -11.92
N ILE A 849 -12.21 -8.28 -12.39
CA ILE A 849 -12.95 -8.97 -13.44
C ILE A 849 -13.19 -10.39 -12.95
N ASP A 850 -14.45 -10.82 -12.99
CA ASP A 850 -14.86 -12.19 -12.74
C ASP A 850 -15.48 -12.80 -13.99
N TRP A 851 -15.09 -14.01 -14.31
CA TRP A 851 -15.85 -14.89 -15.17
C TRP A 851 -16.61 -15.89 -14.30
N ALA A 852 -17.92 -16.00 -14.52
CA ALA A 852 -18.78 -16.86 -13.73
C ALA A 852 -19.73 -17.66 -14.64
N TYR A 853 -20.05 -18.87 -14.23
CA TYR A 853 -21.02 -19.72 -14.88
C TYR A 853 -22.16 -20.09 -13.93
N GLY A 854 -23.37 -19.58 -14.22
CA GLY A 854 -24.61 -19.95 -13.50
C GLY A 854 -25.16 -21.27 -14.01
N PHE A 855 -25.30 -22.24 -13.11
CA PHE A 855 -25.70 -23.61 -13.50
C PHE A 855 -27.18 -23.70 -13.90
N GLN A 856 -28.03 -22.85 -13.34
CA GLN A 856 -29.43 -22.78 -13.71
C GLN A 856 -29.62 -21.74 -14.81
N LYS A 857 -29.64 -22.19 -16.06
CA LYS A 857 -29.77 -21.29 -17.21
C LYS A 857 -31.10 -20.54 -17.22
N THR A 858 -32.16 -21.16 -16.75
CA THR A 858 -33.50 -20.58 -16.72
C THR A 858 -34.00 -20.48 -15.28
N VAL A 859 -34.43 -19.29 -14.89
CA VAL A 859 -35.05 -19.01 -13.60
C VAL A 859 -36.38 -18.35 -13.85
N ASN A 860 -37.45 -18.86 -13.25
CA ASN A 860 -38.82 -18.36 -13.42
C ASN A 860 -39.28 -18.26 -14.89
N GLY A 861 -38.79 -19.15 -15.76
CA GLY A 861 -39.14 -19.18 -17.18
C GLY A 861 -38.37 -18.22 -18.09
N GLN A 862 -37.43 -17.47 -17.54
CA GLN A 862 -36.55 -16.55 -18.25
C GLN A 862 -35.09 -17.01 -18.23
N ASN A 863 -34.33 -16.72 -19.26
CA ASN A 863 -32.90 -16.92 -19.28
C ASN A 863 -32.27 -16.02 -18.22
N ALA A 864 -31.52 -16.60 -17.32
CA ALA A 864 -30.97 -15.88 -16.16
C ALA A 864 -29.49 -16.22 -15.90
N GLY A 865 -29.10 -17.48 -16.11
CA GLY A 865 -27.76 -17.96 -15.82
C GLY A 865 -27.00 -18.37 -17.07
N GLY A 866 -25.74 -18.69 -16.92
CA GLY A 866 -24.83 -19.09 -17.98
C GLY A 866 -23.47 -18.46 -17.84
N SER A 867 -22.71 -18.37 -18.95
CA SER A 867 -21.39 -17.74 -18.97
C SER A 867 -21.51 -16.23 -18.96
N GLN A 868 -20.99 -15.58 -17.93
CA GLN A 868 -21.06 -14.14 -17.76
C GLN A 868 -19.74 -13.55 -17.25
N PHE A 869 -19.47 -12.31 -17.65
CA PHE A 869 -18.37 -11.50 -17.12
C PHE A 869 -18.92 -10.39 -16.25
N HIS A 870 -18.31 -10.21 -15.10
CA HIS A 870 -18.65 -9.18 -14.14
C HIS A 870 -17.43 -8.28 -13.91
N PHE A 871 -17.63 -6.98 -14.06
CA PHE A 871 -16.60 -5.97 -13.81
C PHE A 871 -16.87 -5.30 -12.47
N ILE A 872 -15.79 -5.08 -11.70
CA ILE A 872 -15.86 -4.47 -10.37
C ILE A 872 -14.95 -3.27 -10.37
N ILE A 873 -15.48 -2.12 -9.94
CA ILE A 873 -14.70 -0.92 -9.71
C ILE A 873 -15.17 -0.30 -8.39
N GLY A 874 -14.26 -0.21 -7.42
CA GLY A 874 -14.51 0.46 -6.13
C GLY A 874 -15.28 -0.32 -5.09
N GLN A 875 -15.92 -1.44 -5.42
CA GLN A 875 -16.64 -2.31 -4.46
C GLN A 875 -16.21 -3.77 -4.62
N GLU A 876 -16.24 -4.50 -3.53
CA GLU A 876 -16.09 -5.96 -3.52
C GLU A 876 -17.50 -6.60 -3.55
N PHE A 877 -17.65 -7.68 -4.33
CA PHE A 877 -18.89 -8.48 -4.34
C PHE A 877 -19.30 -8.92 -2.95
#